data_75dc21efa75d3db341db6b5b4372f379
#
_entry.id   75dc21efa75d3db341db6b5b4372f379
#
_cell.length_a   1.000
_cell.length_b   1.000
_cell.length_c   1.000
_cell.angle_alpha   90.00
_cell.angle_beta   90.00
_cell.angle_gamma   90.00
#
_symmetry.space_group_name_H-M   'P 1'
#
loop_
_entity.id
_entity.type
_entity.pdbx_description
1 polymer ?
#
loop_
_entity_poly.entity_id
_entity_poly.type
_entity_poly.pdbx_seq_one_letter_code
_entity_poly.pdbx_strand_id
1 'polypeptide(L)'
;MTPERWQKIRDVLCDALEVAPGQRSAFLDSACAADSGLRSEVESLLSSQGKVSSSFLQAPPITSTTLMPGTRLGPYNISSLLGVGGMGEVYRAHDSKLGRDIALKVLPSKTAADPNRLKRFQREARAVAALNHPHIVTIYSVEEMRGTHFLTMELVDGIALDHLIPEGGMPVEKIFEIAIPTAEALAAAHEKRIVHRDLKPANIMVDKKRRVKVLDFGLAKVGGMNPDGIDNPATPEWAGAPDLRPETQTQAGSIMGTLPYMSPEQLRGQPVGPRSDLFSFGAVLYEMTVGQPPFSGETSTGFISSILQSSPRPVTELRTDVPFGLQKILDSCLAKNRHDRYASAHDLLEAIEELHHEITLGQNAITTGRVVQDSVAVLPFTNMSSDPENEFFADGITEEIINALAQIEQLHVAARSSAFSFKGKQTDLRIIGERLKVRSVLTGSVRRSEGRLRITAQLQNVADGYQLWSERYDRDVKDVFAIQDEIARSIVDRLKVTLEGKHLGPLAKVGTKSLEAYQLYVKGRALLTRRGSAIPRALECFKHAVTLDTEYALAWAGLADSYWMLDFYALARPEVGGQKGKDAAQRAMILDPSLAEAHSAMGCACLIYDLRFAEAEREYLLALELNPRNVQARGQYAFLYLQLAVGRLDEGIAQAALALESDPLSGYANALVGMTYFNAGRYSEALPAFDRALELDPDSFLAGYFRCCTLHFSGHFEDAVARGEEVLTMSGRQTGTMAILTSIFMDCGKPSEADAIYTELAARARREYVPPSYLVIAAHALGLHEEALVQARLAMGIRDPCRYLMFSKYFPYGARLHKDARLGAFLRGAGFE
;
A
#
# COMPACT_ATOMS: atom_id res chain seq x y z
N MET A 1 -15.24 -56.82 1.69
CA MET A 1 -14.09 -57.16 0.83
C MET A 1 -12.88 -57.30 1.73
N THR A 2 -12.12 -58.40 1.64
CA THR A 2 -10.92 -58.57 2.49
C THR A 2 -9.72 -57.81 1.91
N PRO A 3 -8.72 -57.43 2.70
CA PRO A 3 -7.53 -56.74 2.19
C PRO A 3 -6.80 -57.53 1.08
N GLU A 4 -6.73 -58.84 1.23
CA GLU A 4 -6.10 -59.76 0.22
C GLU A 4 -6.89 -59.80 -1.09
N ARG A 5 -8.24 -59.72 -1.04
CA ARG A 5 -9.11 -59.65 -2.21
C ARG A 5 -8.91 -58.33 -2.95
N TRP A 6 -8.83 -57.20 -2.21
CA TRP A 6 -8.59 -55.90 -2.77
C TRP A 6 -7.22 -55.79 -3.42
N GLN A 7 -6.20 -56.37 -2.84
CA GLN A 7 -4.85 -56.39 -3.40
C GLN A 7 -4.78 -57.08 -4.74
N LYS A 8 -5.47 -58.26 -4.88
CA LYS A 8 -5.57 -58.98 -6.16
C LYS A 8 -6.32 -58.16 -7.23
N ILE A 9 -7.40 -57.48 -6.85
CA ILE A 9 -8.15 -56.63 -7.78
C ILE A 9 -7.26 -55.50 -8.31
N ARG A 10 -6.52 -54.83 -7.42
CA ARG A 10 -5.62 -53.73 -7.75
C ARG A 10 -4.49 -54.18 -8.68
N ASP A 11 -3.84 -55.28 -8.35
CA ASP A 11 -2.67 -55.77 -9.11
C ASP A 11 -3.13 -56.16 -10.54
N VAL A 12 -4.22 -56.86 -10.70
CA VAL A 12 -4.79 -57.18 -12.01
C VAL A 12 -5.30 -55.94 -12.75
N LEU A 13 -5.85 -54.93 -12.05
CA LEU A 13 -6.31 -53.70 -12.64
C LEU A 13 -5.12 -52.85 -13.15
N CYS A 14 -4.03 -52.76 -12.39
CA CYS A 14 -2.85 -52.06 -12.82
C CYS A 14 -2.21 -52.68 -14.07
N ASP A 15 -2.04 -53.98 -14.07
CA ASP A 15 -1.53 -54.71 -15.23
C ASP A 15 -2.45 -54.59 -16.46
N ALA A 16 -3.79 -54.64 -16.26
CA ALA A 16 -4.74 -54.39 -17.33
C ALA A 16 -4.71 -52.98 -17.92
N LEU A 17 -4.35 -51.99 -17.14
CA LEU A 17 -4.18 -50.59 -17.60
C LEU A 17 -2.94 -50.39 -18.46
N GLU A 18 -1.90 -51.19 -18.26
CA GLU A 18 -0.68 -51.15 -19.09
C GLU A 18 -0.89 -51.85 -20.45
N VAL A 19 -1.92 -52.68 -20.60
CA VAL A 19 -2.26 -53.36 -21.85
C VAL A 19 -3.12 -52.46 -22.75
N ALA A 20 -2.83 -52.44 -24.05
CA ALA A 20 -3.61 -51.68 -25.04
C ALA A 20 -5.13 -52.04 -24.99
N PRO A 21 -6.06 -51.07 -25.08
CA PRO A 21 -7.50 -51.26 -24.85
C PRO A 21 -8.12 -52.44 -25.62
N GLY A 22 -7.68 -52.72 -26.83
CA GLY A 22 -8.16 -53.83 -27.64
C GLY A 22 -7.68 -55.22 -27.19
N GLN A 23 -6.70 -55.33 -26.31
CA GLN A 23 -6.10 -56.57 -25.80
C GLN A 23 -6.44 -56.82 -24.33
N ARG A 24 -7.11 -55.88 -23.65
CA ARG A 24 -7.43 -55.99 -22.22
C ARG A 24 -8.37 -57.16 -21.91
N SER A 25 -9.32 -57.44 -22.77
CA SER A 25 -10.26 -58.58 -22.57
C SER A 25 -9.51 -59.91 -22.53
N ALA A 26 -8.58 -60.14 -23.48
CA ALA A 26 -7.78 -61.35 -23.54
C ALA A 26 -6.81 -61.49 -22.36
N PHE A 27 -6.26 -60.35 -21.88
CA PHE A 27 -5.44 -60.32 -20.67
C PHE A 27 -6.26 -60.69 -19.43
N LEU A 28 -7.46 -60.13 -19.25
CA LEU A 28 -8.36 -60.45 -18.12
C LEU A 28 -8.83 -61.89 -18.15
N ASP A 29 -9.05 -62.49 -19.34
CA ASP A 29 -9.34 -63.92 -19.50
C ASP A 29 -8.25 -64.82 -18.91
N SER A 30 -6.99 -64.41 -19.10
CA SER A 30 -5.81 -65.11 -18.58
C SER A 30 -5.55 -64.84 -17.10
N ALA A 31 -5.61 -63.59 -16.69
CA ALA A 31 -5.28 -63.16 -15.33
C ALA A 31 -6.33 -63.52 -14.28
N CYS A 32 -7.59 -63.68 -14.68
CA CYS A 32 -8.73 -64.01 -13.83
C CYS A 32 -9.31 -65.41 -14.10
N ALA A 33 -8.59 -66.30 -14.83
CA ALA A 33 -9.08 -67.59 -15.30
C ALA A 33 -9.67 -68.47 -14.21
N ALA A 34 -9.26 -68.34 -12.95
CA ALA A 34 -9.75 -69.14 -11.82
C ALA A 34 -10.81 -68.40 -10.94
N ASP A 35 -11.14 -67.13 -11.24
CA ASP A 35 -12.01 -66.34 -10.38
C ASP A 35 -12.83 -65.32 -11.21
N SER A 36 -14.01 -65.74 -11.57
CA SER A 36 -14.98 -64.93 -12.36
C SER A 36 -15.47 -63.70 -11.61
N GLY A 37 -15.47 -63.71 -10.27
CA GLY A 37 -15.80 -62.55 -9.43
C GLY A 37 -14.74 -61.51 -9.50
N LEU A 38 -13.46 -61.89 -9.52
CA LEU A 38 -12.31 -60.94 -9.67
C LEU A 38 -12.38 -60.21 -11.01
N ARG A 39 -12.72 -60.92 -12.10
CA ARG A 39 -12.91 -60.34 -13.42
C ARG A 39 -14.02 -59.29 -13.44
N SER A 40 -15.19 -59.62 -12.88
CA SER A 40 -16.32 -58.68 -12.84
C SER A 40 -16.03 -57.41 -12.05
N GLU A 41 -15.29 -57.55 -10.95
CA GLU A 41 -14.86 -56.43 -10.10
C GLU A 41 -13.84 -55.51 -10.83
N VAL A 42 -12.88 -56.09 -11.58
CA VAL A 42 -11.88 -55.34 -12.36
C VAL A 42 -12.53 -54.69 -13.59
N GLU A 43 -13.44 -55.38 -14.31
CA GLU A 43 -14.17 -54.79 -15.45
C GLU A 43 -15.09 -53.64 -15.03
N SER A 44 -15.75 -53.76 -13.86
CA SER A 44 -16.55 -52.68 -13.29
C SER A 44 -15.70 -51.42 -13.02
N LEU A 45 -14.47 -51.58 -12.54
CA LEU A 45 -13.53 -50.50 -12.30
C LEU A 45 -12.98 -49.91 -13.61
N LEU A 46 -12.65 -50.71 -14.60
CA LEU A 46 -12.23 -50.26 -15.93
C LEU A 46 -13.33 -49.49 -16.67
N SER A 47 -14.61 -49.89 -16.51
CA SER A 47 -15.76 -49.21 -17.14
C SER A 47 -16.08 -47.85 -16.49
N SER A 48 -15.71 -47.66 -15.25
CA SER A 48 -15.88 -46.40 -14.51
C SER A 48 -14.75 -45.39 -14.73
N GLN A 49 -13.84 -45.65 -15.67
CA GLN A 49 -12.61 -44.83 -15.95
C GLN A 49 -12.89 -43.36 -16.32
N GLY A 50 -14.14 -42.96 -16.56
CA GLY A 50 -14.54 -41.54 -16.72
C GLY A 50 -14.94 -40.84 -15.43
N LYS A 51 -14.94 -41.51 -14.26
CA LYS A 51 -15.43 -40.96 -12.97
C LYS A 51 -14.50 -41.19 -11.77
N VAL A 52 -13.35 -41.84 -11.95
CA VAL A 52 -12.43 -42.15 -10.87
C VAL A 52 -11.24 -41.22 -10.97
N SER A 53 -11.09 -40.29 -10.01
CA SER A 53 -9.91 -39.48 -9.88
C SER A 53 -8.66 -40.33 -9.60
N SER A 54 -7.51 -39.96 -10.11
CA SER A 54 -6.22 -40.65 -9.92
C SER A 54 -5.78 -40.85 -8.46
N SER A 55 -6.48 -40.27 -7.52
CA SER A 55 -6.26 -40.43 -6.07
C SER A 55 -6.66 -41.81 -5.52
N PHE A 56 -7.53 -42.59 -6.24
CA PHE A 56 -7.95 -43.91 -5.81
C PHE A 56 -6.85 -44.99 -5.96
N LEU A 57 -5.87 -44.77 -6.83
CA LEU A 57 -4.77 -45.72 -7.09
C LEU A 57 -3.53 -45.48 -6.22
N GLN A 58 -3.52 -44.43 -5.38
CA GLN A 58 -2.36 -43.99 -4.60
C GLN A 58 -2.43 -44.34 -3.10
N ALA A 59 -3.20 -45.31 -2.68
CA ALA A 59 -3.08 -45.79 -1.30
C ALA A 59 -1.70 -46.42 -1.10
N PRO A 60 -0.85 -45.92 -0.15
CA PRO A 60 0.46 -46.52 0.08
C PRO A 60 0.35 -47.94 0.63
N PRO A 61 1.37 -48.78 0.42
CA PRO A 61 1.40 -50.11 1.01
C PRO A 61 1.34 -50.00 2.54
N ILE A 62 0.35 -50.64 3.14
CA ILE A 62 0.14 -50.75 4.57
C ILE A 62 1.31 -51.54 5.17
N THR A 63 2.37 -50.84 5.61
CA THR A 63 3.32 -51.42 6.54
C THR A 63 2.94 -50.94 7.95
N SER A 64 2.01 -51.71 8.53
CA SER A 64 1.76 -52.07 9.94
C SER A 64 2.14 -51.07 11.03
N THR A 65 1.20 -50.56 11.64
CA THR A 65 0.61 -50.70 12.98
C THR A 65 -0.59 -49.79 13.11
N THR A 66 -1.53 -49.91 12.24
CA THR A 66 -2.81 -49.17 12.33
C THR A 66 -3.48 -49.63 13.62
N LEU A 67 -3.63 -48.70 14.56
CA LEU A 67 -4.35 -48.95 15.80
C LEU A 67 -5.83 -49.20 15.48
N MET A 68 -6.33 -50.36 15.84
CA MET A 68 -7.74 -50.69 15.55
C MET A 68 -8.67 -49.88 16.48
N PRO A 69 -9.89 -49.53 16.02
CA PRO A 69 -10.91 -48.97 16.90
C PRO A 69 -11.09 -49.90 18.14
N GLY A 70 -11.18 -49.29 19.32
CA GLY A 70 -11.19 -49.96 20.62
C GLY A 70 -9.82 -50.23 21.23
N THR A 71 -8.71 -49.98 20.51
CA THR A 71 -7.37 -50.04 21.11
C THR A 71 -7.23 -48.97 22.19
N ARG A 72 -6.67 -49.37 23.35
CA ARG A 72 -6.48 -48.51 24.50
C ARG A 72 -5.00 -48.16 24.70
N LEU A 73 -4.68 -46.88 24.61
CA LEU A 73 -3.39 -46.31 24.93
C LEU A 73 -3.51 -45.48 26.21
N GLY A 74 -3.25 -46.12 27.35
CA GLY A 74 -3.46 -45.51 28.65
C GLY A 74 -4.90 -45.03 28.88
N PRO A 75 -5.13 -43.72 29.09
CA PRO A 75 -6.46 -43.16 29.29
C PRO A 75 -7.22 -42.97 27.95
N TYR A 76 -6.54 -43.12 26.83
CA TYR A 76 -7.08 -42.79 25.50
C TYR A 76 -7.63 -44.05 24.81
N ASN A 77 -8.89 -44.02 24.43
CA ASN A 77 -9.57 -45.11 23.70
C ASN A 77 -9.74 -44.70 22.24
N ILE A 78 -9.09 -45.37 21.30
CA ILE A 78 -9.11 -45.06 19.88
C ILE A 78 -10.52 -45.35 19.34
N SER A 79 -11.13 -44.32 18.71
CA SER A 79 -12.46 -44.40 18.13
C SER A 79 -12.45 -44.68 16.64
N SER A 80 -11.63 -43.93 15.90
CA SER A 80 -11.51 -44.02 14.44
C SER A 80 -10.20 -43.41 13.93
N LEU A 81 -9.76 -43.81 12.75
CA LEU A 81 -8.69 -43.20 12.00
C LEU A 81 -9.22 -41.89 11.36
N LEU A 82 -8.55 -40.79 11.52
CA LEU A 82 -8.86 -39.50 10.90
C LEU A 82 -8.05 -39.26 9.62
N GLY A 83 -6.77 -39.66 9.62
CA GLY A 83 -5.91 -39.49 8.44
C GLY A 83 -4.58 -40.22 8.57
N VAL A 84 -3.98 -40.52 7.42
CA VAL A 84 -2.64 -41.12 7.30
C VAL A 84 -1.77 -40.20 6.44
N GLY A 85 -0.60 -39.87 6.90
CA GLY A 85 0.35 -39.02 6.17
C GLY A 85 1.80 -39.42 6.39
N GLY A 86 2.71 -38.79 5.70
CA GLY A 86 4.17 -39.02 5.86
C GLY A 86 4.71 -38.78 7.26
N MET A 87 3.93 -38.16 8.14
CA MET A 87 4.28 -37.78 9.52
C MET A 87 3.60 -38.66 10.57
N GLY A 88 2.92 -39.72 10.15
CA GLY A 88 2.21 -40.66 11.02
C GLY A 88 0.72 -40.74 10.77
N GLU A 89 0.06 -41.40 11.69
CA GLU A 89 -1.38 -41.67 11.64
C GLU A 89 -2.07 -40.81 12.70
N VAL A 90 -3.18 -40.16 12.33
CA VAL A 90 -3.99 -39.33 13.24
C VAL A 90 -5.30 -40.05 13.52
N TYR A 91 -5.61 -40.21 14.78
CA TYR A 91 -6.80 -40.92 15.27
C TYR A 91 -7.70 -40.00 16.09
N ARG A 92 -9.00 -40.22 16.00
CA ARG A 92 -9.95 -39.76 17.02
C ARG A 92 -9.87 -40.69 18.20
N ALA A 93 -9.69 -40.15 19.40
CA ALA A 93 -9.64 -40.90 20.61
C ALA A 93 -10.46 -40.22 21.71
N HIS A 94 -11.02 -41.04 22.61
CA HIS A 94 -11.71 -40.53 23.81
C HIS A 94 -10.77 -40.56 25.02
N ASP A 95 -10.53 -39.39 25.61
CA ASP A 95 -9.81 -39.28 26.87
C ASP A 95 -10.74 -39.59 28.03
N SER A 96 -10.59 -40.79 28.59
CA SER A 96 -11.45 -41.29 29.68
C SER A 96 -11.22 -40.58 31.05
N LYS A 97 -10.09 -39.88 31.24
CA LYS A 97 -9.81 -39.08 32.45
C LYS A 97 -10.54 -37.73 32.40
N LEU A 98 -10.54 -37.08 31.26
CA LEU A 98 -11.11 -35.73 31.11
C LEU A 98 -12.50 -35.74 30.44
N GLY A 99 -13.00 -36.93 30.02
CA GLY A 99 -14.33 -37.10 29.45
C GLY A 99 -14.54 -36.33 28.12
N ARG A 100 -13.51 -36.22 27.28
CA ARG A 100 -13.55 -35.48 26.01
C ARG A 100 -12.92 -36.26 24.87
N ASP A 101 -13.35 -35.93 23.65
CA ASP A 101 -12.71 -36.43 22.44
C ASP A 101 -11.50 -35.57 22.08
N ILE A 102 -10.45 -36.20 21.60
CA ILE A 102 -9.18 -35.61 21.21
C ILE A 102 -8.72 -36.17 19.86
N ALA A 103 -7.80 -35.47 19.20
CA ALA A 103 -7.00 -36.05 18.14
C ALA A 103 -5.67 -36.60 18.72
N LEU A 104 -5.30 -37.79 18.29
CA LEU A 104 -4.11 -38.50 18.75
C LEU A 104 -3.25 -38.83 17.52
N LYS A 105 -2.04 -38.24 17.43
CA LYS A 105 -1.11 -38.42 16.31
C LYS A 105 0.02 -39.35 16.73
N VAL A 106 0.09 -40.52 16.09
CA VAL A 106 1.12 -41.54 16.34
C VAL A 106 2.31 -41.27 15.43
N LEU A 107 3.51 -41.31 16.04
CA LEU A 107 4.74 -41.11 15.26
C LEU A 107 5.11 -42.39 14.48
N PRO A 108 5.65 -42.22 13.25
CA PRO A 108 6.17 -43.38 12.50
C PRO A 108 7.27 -44.11 13.25
N SER A 109 7.25 -45.44 13.16
CA SER A 109 8.24 -46.32 13.87
C SER A 109 9.69 -45.95 13.54
N LYS A 110 9.96 -45.49 12.29
CA LYS A 110 11.29 -45.03 11.83
C LYS A 110 11.75 -43.79 12.59
N THR A 111 10.86 -42.89 12.94
CA THR A 111 11.16 -41.66 13.70
C THR A 111 11.34 -41.97 15.18
N ALA A 112 10.54 -42.87 15.71
CA ALA A 112 10.61 -43.34 17.09
C ALA A 112 11.90 -44.16 17.36
N ALA A 113 12.43 -44.86 16.37
CA ALA A 113 13.65 -45.68 16.50
C ALA A 113 14.97 -44.86 16.53
N ASP A 114 14.98 -43.57 16.13
CA ASP A 114 16.16 -42.69 16.19
C ASP A 114 16.07 -41.77 17.41
N PRO A 115 16.95 -41.99 18.44
CA PRO A 115 16.92 -41.18 19.66
C PRO A 115 17.11 -39.69 19.46
N ASN A 116 17.88 -39.27 18.42
CA ASN A 116 18.15 -37.88 18.14
C ASN A 116 16.91 -37.22 17.48
N ARG A 117 16.26 -37.93 16.55
CA ARG A 117 15.01 -37.46 15.92
C ARG A 117 13.90 -37.35 16.96
N LEU A 118 13.77 -38.32 17.83
CA LEU A 118 12.76 -38.30 18.89
C LEU A 118 12.98 -37.14 19.87
N LYS A 119 14.22 -36.89 20.34
CA LYS A 119 14.52 -35.75 21.20
C LYS A 119 14.20 -34.40 20.54
N ARG A 120 14.49 -34.24 19.24
CA ARG A 120 14.15 -33.03 18.50
C ARG A 120 12.64 -32.86 18.38
N PHE A 121 11.93 -33.93 18.02
CA PHE A 121 10.46 -33.90 17.94
C PHE A 121 9.84 -33.48 19.28
N GLN A 122 10.29 -34.09 20.40
CA GLN A 122 9.80 -33.75 21.73
C GLN A 122 10.06 -32.27 22.08
N ARG A 123 11.22 -31.72 21.67
CA ARG A 123 11.55 -30.32 21.91
C ARG A 123 10.66 -29.39 21.05
N GLU A 124 10.49 -29.69 19.81
CA GLU A 124 9.62 -28.92 18.88
C GLU A 124 8.15 -28.99 19.31
N ALA A 125 7.66 -30.16 19.66
CA ALA A 125 6.30 -30.33 20.17
C ALA A 125 6.06 -29.54 21.48
N ARG A 126 7.04 -29.49 22.41
CA ARG A 126 6.95 -28.64 23.59
C ARG A 126 6.92 -27.14 23.26
N ALA A 127 7.68 -26.71 22.27
CA ALA A 127 7.68 -25.32 21.85
C ALA A 127 6.30 -24.94 21.26
N VAL A 128 5.72 -25.80 20.41
CA VAL A 128 4.36 -25.57 19.85
C VAL A 128 3.29 -25.69 20.94
N ALA A 129 3.42 -26.59 21.92
CA ALA A 129 2.50 -26.70 23.05
C ALA A 129 2.47 -25.42 23.94
N ALA A 130 3.51 -24.60 23.90
CA ALA A 130 3.54 -23.30 24.57
C ALA A 130 2.77 -22.19 23.77
N LEU A 131 2.32 -22.46 22.54
CA LEU A 131 1.47 -21.56 21.79
C LEU A 131 0.02 -21.71 22.26
N ASN A 132 -0.56 -20.63 22.73
CA ASN A 132 -1.98 -20.53 23.04
C ASN A 132 -2.59 -19.44 22.18
N HIS A 133 -3.18 -19.84 21.06
CA HIS A 133 -3.76 -18.93 20.10
C HIS A 133 -5.07 -19.48 19.53
N PRO A 134 -6.11 -18.68 19.32
CA PRO A 134 -7.43 -19.16 18.84
C PRO A 134 -7.34 -19.89 17.50
N HIS A 135 -6.38 -19.51 16.64
CA HIS A 135 -6.21 -20.03 15.29
C HIS A 135 -5.07 -21.05 15.15
N ILE A 136 -4.50 -21.53 16.25
CA ILE A 136 -3.52 -22.63 16.28
C ILE A 136 -4.14 -23.81 17.00
N VAL A 137 -3.91 -25.03 16.48
CA VAL A 137 -4.34 -26.24 17.19
C VAL A 137 -3.59 -26.40 18.51
N THR A 138 -4.31 -26.66 19.60
CA THR A 138 -3.71 -26.82 20.93
C THR A 138 -3.14 -28.21 21.08
N ILE A 139 -1.83 -28.34 21.36
CA ILE A 139 -1.20 -29.62 21.77
C ILE A 139 -1.38 -29.79 23.28
N TYR A 140 -1.97 -30.91 23.70
CA TYR A 140 -2.22 -31.18 25.09
C TYR A 140 -1.05 -31.90 25.79
N SER A 141 -0.50 -32.95 25.15
CA SER A 141 0.61 -33.70 25.69
C SER A 141 1.43 -34.42 24.62
N VAL A 142 2.67 -34.80 25.00
CA VAL A 142 3.53 -35.69 24.23
C VAL A 142 3.82 -36.88 25.13
N GLU A 143 3.43 -38.07 24.73
CA GLU A 143 3.42 -39.24 25.55
C GLU A 143 4.07 -40.46 24.85
N GLU A 144 4.48 -41.41 25.69
CA GLU A 144 4.99 -42.72 25.26
C GLU A 144 4.27 -43.82 26.06
N MET A 145 3.67 -44.74 25.33
CA MET A 145 3.05 -45.90 25.93
C MET A 145 3.30 -47.18 25.12
N ARG A 146 3.79 -48.19 25.81
CA ARG A 146 4.12 -49.51 25.22
C ARG A 146 5.04 -49.41 24.00
N GLY A 147 6.01 -48.45 24.03
CA GLY A 147 6.92 -48.19 22.91
C GLY A 147 6.33 -47.41 21.77
N THR A 148 5.07 -46.96 21.87
CA THR A 148 4.40 -46.08 20.89
C THR A 148 4.52 -44.65 21.39
N HIS A 149 5.17 -43.79 20.58
CA HIS A 149 5.23 -42.36 20.83
C HIS A 149 4.10 -41.65 20.08
N PHE A 150 3.37 -40.81 20.81
CA PHE A 150 2.24 -40.06 20.23
C PHE A 150 2.09 -38.71 20.91
N LEU A 151 1.39 -37.80 20.23
CA LEU A 151 0.93 -36.53 20.79
C LEU A 151 -0.59 -36.48 20.83
N THR A 152 -1.12 -35.81 21.84
CA THR A 152 -2.54 -35.54 21.97
C THR A 152 -2.79 -34.06 21.71
N MET A 153 -3.85 -33.78 20.97
CA MET A 153 -4.17 -32.41 20.58
C MET A 153 -5.67 -32.18 20.45
N GLU A 154 -6.05 -30.94 20.32
CA GLU A 154 -7.42 -30.52 20.07
C GLU A 154 -8.00 -31.22 18.84
N LEU A 155 -9.17 -31.82 19.00
CA LEU A 155 -9.93 -32.38 17.89
C LEU A 155 -10.72 -31.24 17.22
N VAL A 156 -10.34 -30.87 16.02
CA VAL A 156 -11.06 -29.87 15.23
C VAL A 156 -12.18 -30.54 14.45
N ASP A 157 -13.43 -30.21 14.78
CA ASP A 157 -14.61 -30.69 14.05
C ASP A 157 -14.87 -29.76 12.84
N GLY A 158 -14.10 -29.94 11.78
CA GLY A 158 -14.08 -29.08 10.59
C GLY A 158 -13.67 -29.81 9.32
N ILE A 159 -13.51 -29.05 8.26
CA ILE A 159 -13.09 -29.51 6.93
C ILE A 159 -11.74 -28.85 6.61
N ALA A 160 -10.82 -29.61 6.03
CA ALA A 160 -9.55 -29.05 5.59
C ALA A 160 -9.75 -28.15 4.35
N LEU A 161 -8.91 -27.11 4.24
CA LEU A 161 -9.08 -26.06 3.24
C LEU A 161 -8.96 -26.59 1.80
N ASP A 162 -8.13 -27.61 1.56
CA ASP A 162 -8.01 -28.28 0.25
C ASP A 162 -9.34 -28.89 -0.26
N HIS A 163 -10.25 -29.25 0.64
CA HIS A 163 -11.59 -29.73 0.30
C HIS A 163 -12.63 -28.59 0.19
N LEU A 164 -12.28 -27.38 0.58
CA LEU A 164 -13.16 -26.21 0.54
C LEU A 164 -12.90 -25.30 -0.66
N ILE A 165 -11.73 -25.40 -1.27
CA ILE A 165 -11.36 -24.59 -2.44
C ILE A 165 -12.04 -25.18 -3.69
N PRO A 166 -12.97 -24.45 -4.34
CA PRO A 166 -13.62 -24.92 -5.56
C PRO A 166 -12.74 -24.70 -6.79
N GLU A 167 -13.04 -25.41 -7.88
CA GLU A 167 -12.49 -25.10 -9.19
C GLU A 167 -12.89 -23.67 -9.58
N GLY A 168 -11.91 -22.79 -9.85
CA GLY A 168 -12.13 -21.36 -10.13
C GLY A 168 -12.01 -20.42 -8.92
N GLY A 169 -11.69 -20.95 -7.74
CA GLY A 169 -11.37 -20.19 -6.54
C GLY A 169 -12.57 -19.81 -5.67
N MET A 170 -12.28 -19.32 -4.50
CA MET A 170 -13.26 -18.94 -3.48
C MET A 170 -13.79 -17.51 -3.71
N PRO A 171 -15.01 -17.17 -3.24
CA PRO A 171 -15.45 -15.77 -3.14
C PRO A 171 -14.46 -14.93 -2.32
N VAL A 172 -14.26 -13.68 -2.72
CA VAL A 172 -13.24 -12.79 -2.14
C VAL A 172 -13.43 -12.63 -0.62
N GLU A 173 -14.66 -12.50 -0.14
CA GLU A 173 -14.99 -12.40 1.28
C GLU A 173 -14.53 -13.63 2.07
N LYS A 174 -14.72 -14.83 1.50
CA LYS A 174 -14.29 -16.07 2.14
C LYS A 174 -12.78 -16.24 2.15
N ILE A 175 -12.08 -15.64 1.18
CA ILE A 175 -10.62 -15.62 1.16
C ILE A 175 -10.12 -14.88 2.39
N PHE A 176 -10.67 -13.70 2.72
CA PHE A 176 -10.26 -12.93 3.90
C PHE A 176 -10.66 -13.58 5.22
N GLU A 177 -11.86 -14.23 5.28
CA GLU A 177 -12.29 -15.01 6.46
C GLU A 177 -11.28 -16.10 6.85
N ILE A 178 -10.47 -16.58 5.90
CA ILE A 178 -9.46 -17.63 6.13
C ILE A 178 -8.04 -17.04 6.19
N ALA A 179 -7.72 -16.07 5.34
CA ALA A 179 -6.39 -15.50 5.23
C ALA A 179 -5.98 -14.72 6.48
N ILE A 180 -6.87 -13.88 7.03
CA ILE A 180 -6.59 -13.09 8.24
C ILE A 180 -6.27 -13.98 9.43
N PRO A 181 -7.12 -14.94 9.86
CA PRO A 181 -6.82 -15.83 10.97
C PRO A 181 -5.57 -16.71 10.75
N THR A 182 -5.28 -17.06 9.49
CA THR A 182 -4.06 -17.82 9.16
C THR A 182 -2.82 -16.95 9.31
N ALA A 183 -2.84 -15.69 8.88
CA ALA A 183 -1.75 -14.73 9.07
C ALA A 183 -1.53 -14.40 10.55
N GLU A 184 -2.60 -14.23 11.35
CA GLU A 184 -2.53 -14.08 12.82
C GLU A 184 -1.85 -15.28 13.48
N ALA A 185 -2.20 -16.50 13.07
CA ALA A 185 -1.56 -17.71 13.58
C ALA A 185 -0.06 -17.75 13.26
N LEU A 186 0.35 -17.35 12.06
CA LEU A 186 1.76 -17.26 11.68
C LEU A 186 2.48 -16.18 12.47
N ALA A 187 1.88 -14.99 12.63
CA ALA A 187 2.47 -13.89 13.38
C ALA A 187 2.74 -14.31 14.84
N ALA A 188 1.74 -14.90 15.51
CA ALA A 188 1.86 -15.40 16.88
C ALA A 188 2.94 -16.50 17.05
N ALA A 189 3.09 -17.38 16.04
CA ALA A 189 4.13 -18.40 16.06
C ALA A 189 5.53 -17.81 15.84
N HIS A 190 5.66 -16.88 14.89
CA HIS A 190 6.93 -16.23 14.56
C HIS A 190 7.46 -15.36 15.70
N GLU A 191 6.60 -14.68 16.48
CA GLU A 191 6.97 -13.98 17.72
C GLU A 191 7.66 -14.91 18.74
N LYS A 192 7.21 -16.17 18.80
CA LYS A 192 7.83 -17.21 19.63
C LYS A 192 9.00 -17.93 18.94
N ARG A 193 9.45 -17.43 17.77
CA ARG A 193 10.52 -18.01 16.95
C ARG A 193 10.20 -19.42 16.45
N ILE A 194 8.92 -19.73 16.24
CA ILE A 194 8.43 -21.00 15.70
C ILE A 194 8.04 -20.77 14.25
N VAL A 195 8.64 -21.52 13.34
CA VAL A 195 8.39 -21.50 11.89
C VAL A 195 7.58 -22.74 11.52
N HIS A 196 6.55 -22.58 10.70
CA HIS A 196 5.63 -23.68 10.33
C HIS A 196 6.28 -24.70 9.39
N ARG A 197 7.01 -24.27 8.38
CA ARG A 197 7.81 -25.05 7.40
C ARG A 197 7.02 -25.97 6.46
N ASP A 198 5.74 -26.20 6.67
CA ASP A 198 4.87 -27.08 5.86
C ASP A 198 3.44 -26.53 5.75
N LEU A 199 3.31 -25.21 5.59
CA LEU A 199 2.00 -24.58 5.40
C LEU A 199 1.43 -24.95 4.03
N LYS A 200 0.20 -25.49 4.03
CA LYS A 200 -0.55 -25.91 2.84
C LYS A 200 -2.03 -26.00 3.17
N PRO A 201 -2.94 -26.03 2.20
CA PRO A 201 -4.38 -26.11 2.46
C PRO A 201 -4.80 -27.28 3.36
N ALA A 202 -4.20 -28.45 3.21
CA ALA A 202 -4.49 -29.62 4.05
C ALA A 202 -4.15 -29.42 5.56
N ASN A 203 -3.31 -28.43 5.88
CA ASN A 203 -2.92 -28.10 7.26
C ASN A 203 -3.71 -26.90 7.82
N ILE A 204 -4.75 -26.45 7.12
CA ILE A 204 -5.65 -25.39 7.56
C ILE A 204 -7.06 -25.96 7.64
N MET A 205 -7.67 -25.97 8.81
CA MET A 205 -9.02 -26.48 9.00
C MET A 205 -10.00 -25.34 9.29
N VAL A 206 -11.20 -25.46 8.75
CA VAL A 206 -12.32 -24.54 9.02
C VAL A 206 -13.42 -25.32 9.71
N ASP A 207 -13.76 -24.92 10.96
CA ASP A 207 -14.80 -25.60 11.75
C ASP A 207 -16.22 -25.18 11.31
N LYS A 208 -17.23 -25.86 11.86
CA LYS A 208 -18.65 -25.58 11.59
C LYS A 208 -19.09 -24.15 11.98
N LYS A 209 -18.32 -23.47 12.83
CA LYS A 209 -18.54 -22.08 13.23
C LYS A 209 -17.70 -21.10 12.42
N ARG A 210 -17.09 -21.53 11.31
CA ARG A 210 -16.18 -20.77 10.45
C ARG A 210 -14.89 -20.31 11.12
N ARG A 211 -14.47 -20.94 12.21
CA ARG A 211 -13.19 -20.64 12.84
C ARG A 211 -12.08 -21.43 12.16
N VAL A 212 -11.01 -20.73 11.85
CA VAL A 212 -9.80 -21.30 11.24
C VAL A 212 -8.89 -21.85 12.31
N LYS A 213 -8.32 -23.04 12.07
CA LYS A 213 -7.28 -23.67 12.89
C LYS A 213 -6.15 -24.15 12.00
N VAL A 214 -4.94 -23.65 12.26
CA VAL A 214 -3.71 -24.08 11.60
C VAL A 214 -3.13 -25.25 12.37
N LEU A 215 -2.82 -26.34 11.66
CA LEU A 215 -2.34 -27.62 12.19
C LEU A 215 -0.84 -27.78 11.92
N ASP A 216 -0.20 -28.70 12.63
CA ASP A 216 1.11 -29.29 12.33
C ASP A 216 2.30 -28.33 12.19
N PHE A 217 2.43 -27.34 13.07
CA PHE A 217 3.63 -26.49 13.12
C PHE A 217 4.92 -27.32 13.32
N GLY A 218 5.82 -27.20 12.36
CA GLY A 218 7.25 -27.57 12.50
C GLY A 218 7.65 -29.02 12.84
N LEU A 219 6.70 -29.88 13.17
CA LEU A 219 6.95 -31.19 13.79
C LEU A 219 7.64 -32.22 12.88
N ALA A 220 7.97 -31.92 11.63
CA ALA A 220 8.18 -33.00 10.65
C ALA A 220 9.44 -32.94 9.78
N LYS A 221 10.13 -31.83 9.63
CA LYS A 221 11.32 -31.75 8.75
C LYS A 221 12.61 -31.66 9.54
N VAL A 222 13.10 -32.81 9.96
CA VAL A 222 14.41 -32.98 10.59
C VAL A 222 15.48 -33.18 9.51
N GLY A 223 15.98 -32.11 8.95
CA GLY A 223 17.15 -32.08 8.08
C GLY A 223 17.99 -30.86 8.37
N GLY A 224 19.05 -31.05 9.14
CA GLY A 224 20.22 -30.17 9.30
C GLY A 224 19.96 -28.70 9.58
N MET A 225 20.03 -28.25 10.86
CA MET A 225 20.65 -26.97 11.22
C MET A 225 20.86 -26.80 12.73
N ASN A 226 21.91 -26.07 13.07
CA ASN A 226 22.31 -25.67 14.42
C ASN A 226 21.26 -24.76 15.08
N PRO A 227 21.03 -24.91 16.43
CA PRO A 227 20.03 -24.12 17.14
C PRO A 227 20.49 -22.71 17.57
N ASP A 228 21.73 -22.33 17.33
CA ASP A 228 22.29 -21.05 17.80
C ASP A 228 22.42 -20.09 16.60
N GLY A 229 21.28 -19.55 16.14
CA GLY A 229 21.21 -18.44 15.17
C GLY A 229 21.56 -17.12 15.82
N ILE A 230 22.81 -16.92 16.24
CA ILE A 230 23.40 -15.60 16.45
C ILE A 230 24.28 -15.33 15.23
N ASP A 231 23.92 -14.34 14.44
CA ASP A 231 24.75 -13.78 13.39
C ASP A 231 26.10 -13.36 13.98
N ASN A 232 27.15 -14.14 13.70
CA ASN A 232 28.53 -13.73 13.91
C ASN A 232 29.23 -13.77 12.55
N PRO A 233 29.60 -12.63 11.95
CA PRO A 233 30.25 -12.59 10.66
C PRO A 233 31.75 -12.72 10.81
N ALA A 234 32.27 -13.91 11.10
CA ALA A 234 33.68 -14.23 10.88
C ALA A 234 33.94 -15.72 11.09
N THR A 235 33.99 -16.48 10.02
CA THR A 235 35.06 -17.40 9.62
C THR A 235 34.57 -18.36 8.53
N PRO A 236 35.25 -18.49 7.39
CA PRO A 236 34.96 -19.49 6.37
C PRO A 236 35.80 -20.72 6.63
N GLU A 237 35.32 -21.70 7.36
CA GLU A 237 35.95 -23.03 7.41
C GLU A 237 34.96 -24.12 7.01
N TRP A 238 34.81 -24.35 5.71
CA TRP A 238 34.41 -25.64 5.13
C TRP A 238 34.94 -25.88 3.72
N ALA A 239 36.19 -25.69 3.52
CA ALA A 239 36.87 -26.19 2.34
C ALA A 239 37.48 -27.57 2.66
N GLY A 240 36.67 -28.62 2.42
CA GLY A 240 37.19 -29.96 2.50
C GLY A 240 36.30 -31.00 3.15
N ALA A 241 35.23 -31.43 2.45
CA ALA A 241 34.62 -32.73 2.67
C ALA A 241 33.93 -33.21 1.38
N PRO A 242 34.13 -34.52 1.01
CA PRO A 242 33.73 -35.02 -0.30
C PRO A 242 32.23 -35.28 -0.40
N ASP A 243 31.71 -35.09 -1.63
CA ASP A 243 30.45 -35.62 -2.20
C ASP A 243 29.40 -36.14 -1.20
N LEU A 244 28.55 -35.25 -0.72
CA LEU A 244 27.26 -35.64 -0.21
C LEU A 244 26.19 -35.37 -1.30
N ARG A 245 26.03 -36.39 -2.18
CA ARG A 245 24.78 -36.53 -2.95
C ARG A 245 23.63 -36.59 -1.95
N PRO A 246 22.54 -35.86 -2.17
CA PRO A 246 21.37 -36.02 -1.31
C PRO A 246 20.80 -37.43 -1.54
N GLU A 247 20.93 -38.30 -0.57
CA GLU A 247 20.13 -39.52 -0.50
C GLU A 247 18.68 -39.14 -0.21
N THR A 248 18.00 -38.64 -1.22
CA THR A 248 16.55 -38.54 -1.25
C THR A 248 15.95 -39.81 -1.84
N GLN A 249 16.13 -40.91 -1.17
CA GLN A 249 15.19 -42.02 -1.28
C GLN A 249 14.09 -41.83 -0.22
N THR A 250 13.17 -40.90 -0.48
CA THR A 250 11.85 -40.88 0.14
C THR A 250 10.86 -41.37 -0.90
N GLN A 251 10.06 -42.35 -0.52
CA GLN A 251 9.05 -43.05 -1.34
C GLN A 251 8.24 -42.06 -2.19
N ALA A 252 8.07 -42.36 -3.45
CA ALA A 252 7.55 -41.51 -4.53
C ALA A 252 6.11 -40.99 -4.38
N GLY A 253 5.41 -41.27 -3.29
CA GLY A 253 4.01 -40.89 -3.08
C GLY A 253 3.77 -39.69 -2.13
N SER A 254 4.70 -39.38 -1.20
CA SER A 254 4.44 -38.34 -0.17
C SER A 254 5.06 -36.97 -0.49
N ILE A 255 5.95 -36.86 -1.48
CA ILE A 255 6.60 -35.61 -1.89
C ILE A 255 5.67 -34.80 -2.81
N MET A 256 4.82 -35.41 -3.60
CA MET A 256 4.03 -34.75 -4.66
C MET A 256 2.98 -33.78 -4.13
N GLY A 257 2.39 -34.00 -2.94
CA GLY A 257 1.33 -33.14 -2.37
C GLY A 257 1.82 -31.86 -1.67
N THR A 258 3.11 -31.74 -1.33
CA THR A 258 3.66 -30.57 -0.62
C THR A 258 4.49 -29.65 -1.51
N LEU A 259 4.97 -30.15 -2.65
CA LEU A 259 5.83 -29.40 -3.58
C LEU A 259 5.28 -28.01 -3.97
N PRO A 260 3.98 -27.86 -4.29
CA PRO A 260 3.43 -26.57 -4.75
C PRO A 260 3.58 -25.39 -3.78
N TYR A 261 3.77 -25.67 -2.49
CA TYR A 261 3.80 -24.67 -1.42
C TYR A 261 5.21 -24.47 -0.84
N MET A 262 6.22 -25.22 -1.32
CA MET A 262 7.60 -25.09 -0.86
C MET A 262 8.22 -23.79 -1.36
N SER A 263 8.91 -23.09 -0.46
CA SER A 263 9.66 -21.91 -0.82
C SER A 263 10.93 -22.21 -1.62
N PRO A 264 11.44 -21.28 -2.44
CA PRO A 264 12.68 -21.45 -3.19
C PRO A 264 13.88 -21.85 -2.34
N GLU A 265 14.01 -21.30 -1.14
CA GLU A 265 15.06 -21.62 -0.18
C GLU A 265 14.93 -23.04 0.39
N GLN A 266 13.71 -23.54 0.60
CA GLN A 266 13.50 -24.94 1.00
C GLN A 266 13.96 -25.91 -0.09
N LEU A 267 13.63 -25.62 -1.35
CA LEU A 267 14.06 -26.44 -2.48
C LEU A 267 15.57 -26.40 -2.73
N ARG A 268 16.22 -25.29 -2.39
CA ARG A 268 17.69 -25.15 -2.48
C ARG A 268 18.43 -25.69 -1.27
N GLY A 269 17.72 -26.19 -0.24
CA GLY A 269 18.35 -26.65 1.00
C GLY A 269 18.99 -25.50 1.83
N GLN A 270 18.55 -24.27 1.62
CA GLN A 270 19.02 -23.09 2.34
C GLN A 270 18.30 -22.93 3.69
N PRO A 271 18.80 -22.08 4.60
CA PRO A 271 18.14 -21.78 5.88
C PRO A 271 16.70 -21.33 5.71
N VAL A 272 15.79 -22.00 6.39
CA VAL A 272 14.35 -21.74 6.39
C VAL A 272 14.00 -20.85 7.58
N GLY A 273 13.22 -19.80 7.35
CA GLY A 273 12.81 -18.83 8.37
C GLY A 273 11.37 -18.37 8.20
N PRO A 274 10.91 -17.34 8.96
CA PRO A 274 9.58 -16.79 8.87
C PRO A 274 9.13 -16.43 7.44
N ARG A 275 10.01 -15.85 6.65
CA ARG A 275 9.73 -15.48 5.25
C ARG A 275 9.50 -16.67 4.32
N SER A 276 9.91 -17.89 4.72
CA SER A 276 9.56 -19.10 3.97
C SER A 276 8.10 -19.48 4.16
N ASP A 277 7.54 -19.27 5.38
CA ASP A 277 6.12 -19.47 5.64
C ASP A 277 5.26 -18.44 4.90
N LEU A 278 5.76 -17.20 4.74
CA LEU A 278 5.07 -16.17 3.95
C LEU A 278 4.96 -16.55 2.47
N PHE A 279 5.98 -17.22 1.91
CA PHE A 279 5.88 -17.77 0.56
C PHE A 279 4.83 -18.88 0.47
N SER A 280 4.84 -19.81 1.41
CA SER A 280 3.85 -20.89 1.47
C SER A 280 2.43 -20.34 1.68
N PHE A 281 2.27 -19.31 2.51
CA PHE A 281 1.02 -18.58 2.68
C PHE A 281 0.56 -17.95 1.35
N GLY A 282 1.47 -17.28 0.63
CA GLY A 282 1.17 -16.72 -0.70
C GLY A 282 0.71 -17.78 -1.68
N ALA A 283 1.29 -18.98 -1.65
CA ALA A 283 0.86 -20.09 -2.51
C ALA A 283 -0.57 -20.59 -2.15
N VAL A 284 -0.89 -20.68 -0.85
CA VAL A 284 -2.23 -21.01 -0.37
C VAL A 284 -3.23 -19.93 -0.75
N LEU A 285 -2.88 -18.67 -0.56
CA LEU A 285 -3.71 -17.51 -0.91
C LEU A 285 -4.01 -17.47 -2.42
N TYR A 286 -3.00 -17.73 -3.25
CA TYR A 286 -3.17 -17.83 -4.70
C TYR A 286 -4.17 -18.94 -5.07
N GLU A 287 -4.01 -20.13 -4.49
CA GLU A 287 -4.91 -21.25 -4.75
C GLU A 287 -6.34 -20.99 -4.25
N MET A 288 -6.51 -20.39 -3.08
CA MET A 288 -7.83 -19.91 -2.64
C MET A 288 -8.46 -18.95 -3.66
N THR A 289 -7.62 -18.14 -4.32
CA THR A 289 -8.09 -17.11 -5.26
C THR A 289 -8.53 -17.70 -6.60
N VAL A 290 -7.76 -18.66 -7.17
CA VAL A 290 -8.00 -19.14 -8.54
C VAL A 290 -8.37 -20.63 -8.63
N GLY A 291 -8.35 -21.37 -7.51
CA GLY A 291 -8.66 -22.80 -7.47
C GLY A 291 -7.52 -23.70 -7.91
N GLN A 292 -6.34 -23.16 -8.17
CA GLN A 292 -5.15 -23.90 -8.60
C GLN A 292 -3.89 -23.30 -7.96
N PRO A 293 -2.87 -24.12 -7.64
CA PRO A 293 -1.61 -23.62 -7.10
C PRO A 293 -0.88 -22.70 -8.10
N PRO A 294 -0.04 -21.76 -7.61
CA PRO A 294 0.62 -20.75 -8.45
C PRO A 294 1.66 -21.31 -9.43
N PHE A 295 2.16 -22.51 -9.15
CA PHE A 295 3.20 -23.16 -9.94
C PHE A 295 2.71 -24.55 -10.37
N SER A 296 3.08 -24.95 -11.58
CA SER A 296 2.71 -26.26 -12.17
C SER A 296 3.88 -26.85 -12.95
N GLY A 297 3.86 -28.16 -13.18
CA GLY A 297 4.86 -28.86 -13.97
C GLY A 297 4.45 -30.31 -14.20
N GLU A 298 4.69 -30.85 -15.39
CA GLU A 298 4.36 -32.23 -15.75
C GLU A 298 5.26 -33.27 -15.03
N THR A 299 6.44 -32.82 -14.59
CA THR A 299 7.42 -33.62 -13.85
C THR A 299 7.86 -32.93 -12.57
N SER A 300 8.34 -33.67 -11.57
CA SER A 300 8.88 -33.10 -10.34
C SER A 300 10.00 -32.08 -10.59
N THR A 301 10.84 -32.31 -11.58
CA THR A 301 11.91 -31.38 -12.00
C THR A 301 11.35 -30.12 -12.66
N GLY A 302 10.31 -30.26 -13.49
CA GLY A 302 9.61 -29.11 -14.11
C GLY A 302 8.91 -28.26 -13.06
N PHE A 303 8.31 -28.89 -12.06
CA PHE A 303 7.71 -28.21 -10.91
C PHE A 303 8.71 -27.39 -10.09
N ILE A 304 9.86 -28.02 -9.74
CA ILE A 304 10.95 -27.35 -9.01
C ILE A 304 11.47 -26.16 -9.83
N SER A 305 11.69 -26.32 -11.15
CA SER A 305 12.12 -25.23 -12.02
C SER A 305 11.11 -24.09 -12.05
N SER A 306 9.81 -24.40 -12.11
CA SER A 306 8.74 -23.40 -12.07
C SER A 306 8.77 -22.59 -10.78
N ILE A 307 8.90 -23.22 -9.61
CA ILE A 307 8.99 -22.52 -8.32
C ILE A 307 10.26 -21.65 -8.23
N LEU A 308 11.37 -22.12 -8.77
CA LEU A 308 12.65 -21.42 -8.67
C LEU A 308 12.81 -20.23 -9.63
N GLN A 309 12.17 -20.27 -10.81
CA GLN A 309 12.46 -19.38 -11.93
C GLN A 309 11.23 -18.65 -12.51
N SER A 310 10.05 -19.26 -12.49
CA SER A 310 8.86 -18.68 -13.14
C SER A 310 8.05 -17.81 -12.18
N SER A 311 7.53 -16.69 -12.67
CA SER A 311 6.49 -15.92 -11.97
C SER A 311 5.13 -16.59 -12.18
N PRO A 312 4.25 -16.62 -11.16
CA PRO A 312 2.88 -17.10 -11.34
C PRO A 312 2.10 -16.18 -12.28
N ARG A 313 1.06 -16.70 -12.90
CA ARG A 313 0.16 -15.85 -13.69
C ARG A 313 -0.57 -14.88 -12.77
N PRO A 314 -0.71 -13.60 -13.14
CA PRO A 314 -1.47 -12.63 -12.35
C PRO A 314 -2.90 -13.12 -12.11
N VAL A 315 -3.37 -13.09 -10.86
CA VAL A 315 -4.75 -13.51 -10.53
C VAL A 315 -5.79 -12.59 -11.15
N THR A 316 -5.44 -11.33 -11.39
CA THR A 316 -6.28 -10.33 -12.08
C THR A 316 -6.50 -10.64 -13.57
N GLU A 317 -5.64 -11.44 -14.20
CA GLU A 317 -5.86 -11.96 -15.55
C GLU A 317 -6.78 -13.21 -15.58
N LEU A 318 -6.84 -13.93 -14.45
CA LEU A 318 -7.62 -15.17 -14.33
C LEU A 318 -9.02 -14.92 -13.79
N ARG A 319 -9.19 -13.87 -12.96
CA ARG A 319 -10.46 -13.49 -12.34
C ARG A 319 -10.61 -11.98 -12.30
N THR A 320 -11.67 -11.47 -12.85
CA THR A 320 -11.98 -10.04 -12.95
C THR A 320 -12.57 -9.43 -11.67
N ASP A 321 -13.07 -10.26 -10.76
CA ASP A 321 -13.67 -9.87 -9.48
C ASP A 321 -12.64 -9.77 -8.33
N VAL A 322 -11.37 -10.09 -8.58
CA VAL A 322 -10.30 -10.05 -7.58
C VAL A 322 -9.72 -8.63 -7.46
N PRO A 323 -9.67 -8.06 -6.26
CA PRO A 323 -9.09 -6.73 -6.04
C PRO A 323 -7.60 -6.66 -6.41
N PHE A 324 -7.16 -5.57 -7.02
CA PHE A 324 -5.75 -5.38 -7.39
C PHE A 324 -4.80 -5.39 -6.17
N GLY A 325 -5.28 -4.96 -5.00
CA GLY A 325 -4.53 -5.05 -3.75
C GLY A 325 -4.14 -6.50 -3.40
N LEU A 326 -4.99 -7.48 -3.72
CA LEU A 326 -4.69 -8.91 -3.49
C LEU A 326 -3.56 -9.38 -4.42
N GLN A 327 -3.50 -8.90 -5.68
CA GLN A 327 -2.38 -9.18 -6.58
C GLN A 327 -1.05 -8.68 -6.00
N LYS A 328 -1.00 -7.46 -5.44
CA LYS A 328 0.22 -6.92 -4.81
C LYS A 328 0.69 -7.77 -3.62
N ILE A 329 -0.25 -8.22 -2.78
CA ILE A 329 0.07 -9.10 -1.65
C ILE A 329 0.67 -10.42 -2.16
N LEU A 330 0.08 -11.01 -3.19
CA LEU A 330 0.57 -12.24 -3.82
C LEU A 330 1.95 -12.06 -4.45
N ASP A 331 2.20 -10.97 -5.17
CA ASP A 331 3.50 -10.67 -5.78
C ASP A 331 4.60 -10.56 -4.74
N SER A 332 4.32 -9.87 -3.62
CA SER A 332 5.26 -9.76 -2.52
C SER A 332 5.49 -11.11 -1.82
N CYS A 333 4.45 -11.89 -1.52
CA CYS A 333 4.60 -13.19 -0.88
C CYS A 333 5.37 -14.20 -1.75
N LEU A 334 5.07 -14.24 -3.06
CA LEU A 334 5.63 -15.21 -4.01
C LEU A 334 6.95 -14.75 -4.66
N ALA A 335 7.54 -13.65 -4.21
CA ALA A 335 8.84 -13.18 -4.64
C ALA A 335 9.92 -14.25 -4.42
N LYS A 336 10.80 -14.45 -5.45
CA LYS A 336 11.82 -15.51 -5.43
C LYS A 336 12.93 -15.21 -4.45
N ASN A 337 13.34 -13.94 -4.36
CA ASN A 337 14.25 -13.46 -3.34
C ASN A 337 13.47 -13.20 -2.04
N ARG A 338 13.87 -13.85 -0.96
CA ARG A 338 13.24 -13.69 0.35
C ARG A 338 13.24 -12.26 0.89
N HIS A 339 14.18 -11.42 0.45
CA HIS A 339 14.28 -10.03 0.90
C HIS A 339 13.21 -9.12 0.27
N ASP A 340 12.64 -9.52 -0.86
CA ASP A 340 11.58 -8.79 -1.55
C ASP A 340 10.18 -9.14 -1.03
N ARG A 341 10.09 -10.10 -0.07
CA ARG A 341 8.86 -10.46 0.64
C ARG A 341 8.65 -9.55 1.84
N TYR A 342 7.45 -9.57 2.41
CA TYR A 342 7.18 -8.90 3.68
C TYR A 342 8.24 -9.23 4.72
N ALA A 343 8.60 -8.26 5.56
CA ALA A 343 9.63 -8.42 6.57
C ALA A 343 9.19 -9.40 7.66
N SER A 344 7.89 -9.39 8.02
CA SER A 344 7.28 -10.25 9.05
C SER A 344 5.86 -10.70 8.65
N ALA A 345 5.31 -11.68 9.38
CA ALA A 345 3.91 -12.08 9.25
C ALA A 345 2.95 -10.99 9.76
N HIS A 346 3.42 -10.08 10.61
CA HIS A 346 2.65 -8.95 11.09
C HIS A 346 2.43 -7.92 9.96
N ASP A 347 3.49 -7.56 9.21
CA ASP A 347 3.38 -6.65 8.07
C ASP A 347 2.47 -7.23 6.98
N LEU A 348 2.49 -8.55 6.79
CA LEU A 348 1.57 -9.23 5.89
C LEU A 348 0.13 -9.15 6.40
N LEU A 349 -0.09 -9.36 7.71
CA LEU A 349 -1.41 -9.28 8.33
C LEU A 349 -1.99 -7.88 8.18
N GLU A 350 -1.23 -6.84 8.49
CA GLU A 350 -1.64 -5.44 8.29
C GLU A 350 -2.07 -5.17 6.84
N ALA A 351 -1.28 -5.61 5.86
CA ALA A 351 -1.61 -5.42 4.45
C ALA A 351 -2.90 -6.15 4.04
N ILE A 352 -3.18 -7.34 4.61
CA ILE A 352 -4.42 -8.09 4.34
C ILE A 352 -5.62 -7.42 5.02
N GLU A 353 -5.46 -6.96 6.27
CA GLU A 353 -6.51 -6.27 7.02
C GLU A 353 -6.87 -4.92 6.38
N GLU A 354 -5.88 -4.13 5.97
CA GLU A 354 -6.10 -2.89 5.22
C GLU A 354 -6.91 -3.13 3.95
N LEU A 355 -6.51 -4.12 3.14
CA LEU A 355 -7.24 -4.48 1.94
C LEU A 355 -8.67 -4.97 2.24
N HIS A 356 -8.84 -5.81 3.27
CA HIS A 356 -10.16 -6.29 3.70
C HIS A 356 -11.04 -5.13 4.20
N HIS A 357 -10.45 -4.19 4.94
CA HIS A 357 -11.15 -3.00 5.40
C HIS A 357 -11.59 -2.10 4.25
N GLU A 358 -10.72 -1.87 3.25
CA GLU A 358 -11.07 -1.14 2.02
C GLU A 358 -12.24 -1.78 1.28
N ILE A 359 -12.23 -3.12 1.14
CA ILE A 359 -13.29 -3.86 0.45
C ILE A 359 -14.60 -3.81 1.28
N THR A 360 -14.50 -4.00 2.59
CA THR A 360 -15.65 -4.01 3.50
C THR A 360 -16.32 -2.64 3.59
N LEU A 361 -15.53 -1.55 3.59
CA LEU A 361 -16.06 -0.19 3.49
C LEU A 361 -16.78 0.02 2.15
N GLY A 362 -16.25 -0.50 1.05
CA GLY A 362 -16.90 -0.51 -0.25
C GLY A 362 -18.19 -1.34 -0.26
N GLN A 363 -18.24 -2.48 0.42
CA GLN A 363 -19.41 -3.39 0.47
C GLN A 363 -20.46 -2.98 1.50
N ASN A 364 -20.07 -2.42 2.65
CA ASN A 364 -21.01 -1.88 3.63
C ASN A 364 -21.81 -0.70 3.06
N ALA A 365 -21.25 0.02 2.09
CA ALA A 365 -21.98 0.99 1.29
C ALA A 365 -23.10 0.33 0.44
N ILE A 366 -22.96 -0.95 0.08
CA ILE A 366 -23.93 -1.72 -0.70
C ILE A 366 -25.01 -2.37 0.19
N THR A 367 -24.66 -2.85 1.38
CA THR A 367 -25.58 -3.64 2.25
C THR A 367 -26.44 -2.82 3.21
N THR A 368 -26.06 -1.58 3.52
CA THR A 368 -26.80 -0.74 4.48
C THR A 368 -27.84 0.16 3.83
N GLY A 369 -28.15 -0.02 2.52
CA GLY A 369 -29.14 0.84 1.84
C GLY A 369 -28.69 2.32 1.74
N ARG A 370 -27.46 2.65 2.13
CA ARG A 370 -26.84 3.91 1.75
C ARG A 370 -26.60 3.82 0.24
N VAL A 371 -27.32 4.63 -0.49
CA VAL A 371 -27.13 4.90 -1.91
C VAL A 371 -25.61 4.95 -2.14
N VAL A 372 -25.10 4.03 -2.95
CA VAL A 372 -23.71 4.08 -3.40
C VAL A 372 -23.54 5.45 -4.00
N GLN A 373 -22.69 6.29 -3.39
CA GLN A 373 -22.50 7.64 -3.88
C GLN A 373 -22.06 7.53 -5.35
N ASP A 374 -22.86 8.12 -6.24
CA ASP A 374 -22.48 8.26 -7.63
C ASP A 374 -21.13 8.98 -7.66
N SER A 375 -20.20 8.44 -8.45
CA SER A 375 -18.83 8.93 -8.44
C SER A 375 -18.35 9.17 -9.86
N VAL A 376 -17.65 10.30 -10.05
CA VAL A 376 -17.18 10.74 -11.36
C VAL A 376 -15.78 11.32 -11.29
N ALA A 377 -14.95 10.99 -12.27
CA ALA A 377 -13.72 11.71 -12.56
C ALA A 377 -13.88 12.51 -13.85
N VAL A 378 -13.47 13.76 -13.82
CA VAL A 378 -13.41 14.61 -15.03
C VAL A 378 -11.95 14.67 -15.45
N LEU A 379 -11.61 14.00 -16.55
CA LEU A 379 -10.25 14.05 -17.08
C LEU A 379 -9.99 15.36 -17.82
N PRO A 380 -8.71 15.82 -17.87
CA PRO A 380 -8.35 17.02 -18.61
C PRO A 380 -8.84 16.97 -20.05
N PHE A 381 -9.59 17.99 -20.45
CA PHE A 381 -10.07 18.08 -21.82
C PHE A 381 -8.92 18.33 -22.78
N THR A 382 -8.91 17.62 -23.90
CA THR A 382 -7.86 17.73 -24.91
C THR A 382 -8.02 19.03 -25.72
N ASN A 383 -6.97 19.84 -25.76
CA ASN A 383 -6.92 21.00 -26.65
C ASN A 383 -6.75 20.52 -28.10
N MET A 384 -7.75 20.80 -28.93
CA MET A 384 -7.76 20.52 -30.37
C MET A 384 -7.52 21.79 -31.22
N SER A 385 -7.12 22.90 -30.57
CA SER A 385 -6.76 24.16 -31.25
C SER A 385 -5.27 24.16 -31.62
N SER A 386 -4.88 24.92 -32.61
CA SER A 386 -3.48 25.06 -33.02
C SER A 386 -2.63 25.90 -32.05
N ASP A 387 -3.26 26.72 -31.22
CA ASP A 387 -2.62 27.62 -30.29
C ASP A 387 -2.39 26.92 -28.92
N PRO A 388 -1.13 26.78 -28.49
CA PRO A 388 -0.79 26.17 -27.17
C PRO A 388 -1.38 26.92 -25.98
N GLU A 389 -1.64 28.23 -26.07
CA GLU A 389 -2.24 29.01 -24.97
C GLU A 389 -3.67 28.51 -24.62
N ASN A 390 -4.36 27.87 -25.56
CA ASN A 390 -5.67 27.27 -25.32
C ASN A 390 -5.62 25.99 -24.47
N GLU A 391 -4.42 25.47 -24.17
CA GLU A 391 -4.24 24.37 -23.23
C GLU A 391 -4.69 24.77 -21.82
N PHE A 392 -4.28 25.94 -21.35
CA PHE A 392 -4.73 26.46 -20.06
C PHE A 392 -6.23 26.68 -20.00
N PHE A 393 -6.81 27.07 -21.14
CA PHE A 393 -8.26 27.26 -21.25
C PHE A 393 -9.02 25.93 -21.16
N ALA A 394 -8.54 24.87 -21.81
CA ALA A 394 -9.12 23.54 -21.72
C ALA A 394 -9.00 22.97 -20.30
N ASP A 395 -7.85 23.18 -19.64
CA ASP A 395 -7.63 22.81 -18.25
C ASP A 395 -8.60 23.55 -17.30
N GLY A 396 -8.83 24.84 -17.55
CA GLY A 396 -9.77 25.64 -16.78
C GLY A 396 -11.22 25.17 -16.91
N ILE A 397 -11.67 24.84 -18.10
CA ILE A 397 -13.00 24.25 -18.32
C ILE A 397 -13.14 22.96 -17.51
N THR A 398 -12.14 22.10 -17.53
CA THR A 398 -12.12 20.87 -16.76
C THR A 398 -12.23 21.13 -15.24
N GLU A 399 -11.44 22.08 -14.73
CA GLU A 399 -11.42 22.47 -13.32
C GLU A 399 -12.77 23.00 -12.86
N GLU A 400 -13.42 23.86 -13.65
CA GLU A 400 -14.74 24.41 -13.30
C GLU A 400 -15.84 23.34 -13.29
N ILE A 401 -15.78 22.37 -14.19
CA ILE A 401 -16.70 21.23 -14.17
C ILE A 401 -16.48 20.40 -12.91
N ILE A 402 -15.22 20.14 -12.52
CA ILE A 402 -14.89 19.47 -11.27
C ILE A 402 -15.45 20.24 -10.07
N ASN A 403 -15.23 21.55 -10.02
CA ASN A 403 -15.69 22.41 -8.94
C ASN A 403 -17.22 22.44 -8.86
N ALA A 404 -17.90 22.56 -10.00
CA ALA A 404 -19.36 22.55 -10.07
C ALA A 404 -19.94 21.21 -9.55
N LEU A 405 -19.39 20.10 -9.97
CA LEU A 405 -19.82 18.78 -9.52
C LEU A 405 -19.49 18.52 -8.05
N ALA A 406 -18.36 19.04 -7.57
CA ALA A 406 -17.93 18.89 -6.15
C ALA A 406 -18.85 19.62 -5.14
N GLN A 407 -19.70 20.57 -5.60
CA GLN A 407 -20.72 21.23 -4.76
C GLN A 407 -21.90 20.30 -4.42
N ILE A 408 -22.00 19.15 -5.08
CA ILE A 408 -23.12 18.23 -4.91
C ILE A 408 -22.75 17.21 -3.83
N GLU A 409 -23.37 17.31 -2.65
CA GLU A 409 -23.07 16.51 -1.47
C GLU A 409 -23.15 15.00 -1.70
N GLN A 410 -24.05 14.57 -2.59
CA GLN A 410 -24.28 13.15 -2.91
C GLN A 410 -23.35 12.59 -4.00
N LEU A 411 -22.53 13.44 -4.65
CA LEU A 411 -21.64 13.04 -5.72
C LEU A 411 -20.17 13.00 -5.26
N HIS A 412 -19.55 11.85 -5.37
CA HIS A 412 -18.11 11.76 -5.15
C HIS A 412 -17.36 12.16 -6.42
N VAL A 413 -16.66 13.27 -6.38
CA VAL A 413 -15.89 13.79 -7.52
C VAL A 413 -14.40 13.62 -7.26
N ALA A 414 -13.68 12.99 -8.20
CA ALA A 414 -12.23 12.84 -8.10
C ALA A 414 -11.54 14.21 -8.09
N ALA A 415 -10.54 14.35 -7.24
CA ALA A 415 -9.78 15.58 -7.11
C ALA A 415 -9.07 15.97 -8.42
N ARG A 416 -8.92 17.27 -8.63
CA ARG A 416 -8.28 17.83 -9.83
C ARG A 416 -6.89 17.25 -10.08
N SER A 417 -6.01 17.25 -9.06
CA SER A 417 -4.62 16.80 -9.26
C SER A 417 -4.56 15.32 -9.63
N SER A 418 -5.41 14.50 -9.01
CA SER A 418 -5.53 13.08 -9.32
C SER A 418 -6.04 12.84 -10.74
N ALA A 419 -7.06 13.58 -11.19
CA ALA A 419 -7.56 13.50 -12.56
C ALA A 419 -6.50 13.98 -13.59
N PHE A 420 -5.79 15.06 -13.27
CA PHE A 420 -4.74 15.63 -14.11
C PHE A 420 -3.46 14.78 -14.20
N SER A 421 -3.26 13.83 -13.30
CA SER A 421 -2.15 12.87 -13.39
C SER A 421 -2.23 11.97 -14.63
N PHE A 422 -3.41 11.89 -15.25
CA PHE A 422 -3.64 11.15 -16.49
C PHE A 422 -3.53 12.02 -17.77
N LYS A 423 -3.23 13.31 -17.63
CA LYS A 423 -3.09 14.22 -18.78
C LYS A 423 -2.03 13.74 -19.76
N GLY A 424 -2.40 13.62 -21.05
CA GLY A 424 -1.50 13.17 -22.12
C GLY A 424 -1.15 11.67 -22.10
N LYS A 425 -1.71 10.89 -21.19
CA LYS A 425 -1.47 9.45 -21.07
C LYS A 425 -2.63 8.68 -21.70
N GLN A 426 -2.31 7.70 -22.55
CA GLN A 426 -3.28 6.72 -23.04
C GLN A 426 -3.41 5.62 -21.99
N THR A 427 -4.33 5.78 -21.06
CA THR A 427 -4.58 4.82 -19.98
C THR A 427 -5.99 4.24 -20.14
N ASP A 428 -6.14 2.93 -19.94
CA ASP A 428 -7.44 2.27 -19.96
C ASP A 428 -8.38 2.89 -18.93
N LEU A 429 -9.65 3.09 -19.30
CA LEU A 429 -10.68 3.68 -18.42
C LEU A 429 -10.89 2.91 -17.12
N ARG A 430 -10.73 1.58 -17.16
CA ARG A 430 -10.83 0.73 -15.97
C ARG A 430 -9.72 1.04 -14.97
N ILE A 431 -8.49 1.19 -15.45
CA ILE A 431 -7.34 1.58 -14.62
C ILE A 431 -7.53 2.97 -14.03
N ILE A 432 -8.09 3.91 -14.83
CA ILE A 432 -8.40 5.27 -14.35
C ILE A 432 -9.46 5.21 -13.24
N GLY A 433 -10.56 4.49 -13.48
CA GLY A 433 -11.65 4.36 -12.52
C GLY A 433 -11.20 3.70 -11.21
N GLU A 434 -10.37 2.68 -11.28
CA GLU A 434 -9.80 2.00 -10.13
C GLU A 434 -8.88 2.92 -9.32
N ARG A 435 -7.94 3.60 -9.99
CA ARG A 435 -7.01 4.52 -9.33
C ARG A 435 -7.69 5.74 -8.71
N LEU A 436 -8.74 6.24 -9.34
CA LEU A 436 -9.53 7.39 -8.87
C LEU A 436 -10.72 6.99 -8.00
N LYS A 437 -10.98 5.68 -7.85
CA LYS A 437 -12.11 5.11 -7.09
C LYS A 437 -13.46 5.69 -7.57
N VAL A 438 -13.66 5.77 -8.90
CA VAL A 438 -14.88 6.32 -9.52
C VAL A 438 -15.55 5.31 -10.44
N ARG A 439 -16.90 5.43 -10.57
CA ARG A 439 -17.71 4.60 -11.46
C ARG A 439 -17.84 5.15 -12.86
N SER A 440 -17.71 6.46 -13.01
CA SER A 440 -17.89 7.14 -14.28
C SER A 440 -16.72 8.05 -14.54
N VAL A 441 -16.35 8.17 -15.81
CA VAL A 441 -15.29 9.07 -16.27
C VAL A 441 -15.84 9.99 -17.35
N LEU A 442 -15.70 11.30 -17.15
CA LEU A 442 -15.93 12.31 -18.15
C LEU A 442 -14.65 12.60 -18.91
N THR A 443 -14.71 12.48 -20.22
CA THR A 443 -13.65 12.88 -21.15
C THR A 443 -14.18 13.94 -22.09
N GLY A 444 -13.28 14.73 -22.68
CA GLY A 444 -13.72 15.75 -23.63
C GLY A 444 -12.60 16.36 -24.43
N SER A 445 -12.99 17.21 -25.36
CA SER A 445 -12.08 18.01 -26.14
C SER A 445 -12.61 19.44 -26.33
N VAL A 446 -11.69 20.38 -26.45
CA VAL A 446 -11.97 21.81 -26.65
C VAL A 446 -11.26 22.26 -27.91
N ARG A 447 -12.01 22.89 -28.82
CA ARG A 447 -11.47 23.55 -30.01
C ARG A 447 -11.97 24.99 -30.08
N ARG A 448 -11.04 25.92 -30.10
CA ARG A 448 -11.33 27.36 -30.29
C ARG A 448 -10.83 27.83 -31.67
N SER A 449 -11.67 28.53 -32.42
CA SER A 449 -11.32 29.11 -33.70
C SER A 449 -12.22 30.32 -33.99
N GLU A 450 -11.64 31.47 -34.36
CA GLU A 450 -12.34 32.67 -34.81
C GLU A 450 -13.51 33.12 -33.93
N GLY A 451 -13.34 33.08 -32.58
CA GLY A 451 -14.39 33.50 -31.66
C GLY A 451 -15.47 32.41 -31.38
N ARG A 452 -15.41 31.26 -32.04
CA ARG A 452 -16.26 30.10 -31.82
C ARG A 452 -15.57 29.09 -30.93
N LEU A 453 -16.34 28.46 -30.06
CA LEU A 453 -15.92 27.42 -29.12
C LEU A 453 -16.70 26.14 -29.42
N ARG A 454 -15.97 25.05 -29.68
CA ARG A 454 -16.55 23.72 -29.79
C ARG A 454 -16.03 22.89 -28.65
N ILE A 455 -16.94 22.40 -27.79
CA ILE A 455 -16.64 21.45 -26.71
C ILE A 455 -17.36 20.15 -27.02
N THR A 456 -16.64 19.03 -26.94
CA THR A 456 -17.24 17.69 -26.96
C THR A 456 -17.01 17.07 -25.57
N ALA A 457 -18.07 16.56 -24.94
CA ALA A 457 -18.01 15.93 -23.66
C ALA A 457 -18.65 14.54 -23.74
N GLN A 458 -18.04 13.55 -23.10
CA GLN A 458 -18.48 12.14 -23.11
C GLN A 458 -18.33 11.55 -21.72
N LEU A 459 -19.44 11.05 -21.17
CA LEU A 459 -19.48 10.33 -19.88
C LEU A 459 -19.52 8.83 -20.17
N GLN A 460 -18.59 8.09 -19.58
CA GLN A 460 -18.43 6.65 -19.78
C GLN A 460 -18.48 5.93 -18.44
N ASN A 461 -19.10 4.75 -18.43
CA ASN A 461 -19.08 3.85 -17.28
C ASN A 461 -17.72 3.11 -17.27
N VAL A 462 -17.08 3.05 -16.10
CA VAL A 462 -15.77 2.41 -15.92
C VAL A 462 -15.85 0.89 -16.04
N ALA A 463 -16.92 0.27 -15.51
CA ALA A 463 -17.03 -1.18 -15.40
C ALA A 463 -17.12 -1.90 -16.75
N ASP A 464 -17.87 -1.32 -17.68
CA ASP A 464 -18.17 -1.90 -18.99
C ASP A 464 -17.67 -1.08 -20.18
N GLY A 465 -17.18 0.15 -19.93
CA GLY A 465 -16.72 1.07 -20.94
C GLY A 465 -17.82 1.69 -21.82
N TYR A 466 -19.11 1.41 -21.53
CA TYR A 466 -20.21 1.96 -22.28
C TYR A 466 -20.37 3.47 -22.07
N GLN A 467 -20.66 4.14 -23.16
CA GLN A 467 -20.95 5.57 -23.16
C GLN A 467 -22.35 5.83 -22.57
N LEU A 468 -22.39 6.48 -21.40
CA LEU A 468 -23.62 6.88 -20.74
C LEU A 468 -24.26 8.12 -21.39
N TRP A 469 -23.40 9.03 -21.87
CA TRP A 469 -23.80 10.28 -22.46
C TRP A 469 -22.69 10.85 -23.34
N SER A 470 -23.08 11.54 -24.41
CA SER A 470 -22.16 12.34 -25.27
C SER A 470 -22.91 13.50 -25.85
N GLU A 471 -22.27 14.68 -25.83
CA GLU A 471 -22.85 15.89 -26.41
C GLU A 471 -21.76 16.79 -26.96
N ARG A 472 -22.15 17.59 -27.96
CA ARG A 472 -21.29 18.54 -28.60
C ARG A 472 -21.91 19.93 -28.55
N TYR A 473 -21.19 20.87 -27.97
CA TYR A 473 -21.55 22.27 -27.85
C TYR A 473 -20.77 23.07 -28.89
N ASP A 474 -21.45 23.82 -29.71
CA ASP A 474 -20.87 24.71 -30.73
C ASP A 474 -21.50 26.09 -30.56
N ARG A 475 -20.81 26.98 -29.85
CA ARG A 475 -21.31 28.29 -29.42
C ARG A 475 -20.25 29.38 -29.50
N ASP A 476 -20.60 30.60 -29.19
CA ASP A 476 -19.63 31.69 -29.04
C ASP A 476 -18.76 31.46 -27.77
N VAL A 477 -17.51 31.90 -27.82
CA VAL A 477 -16.57 31.77 -26.68
C VAL A 477 -17.11 32.46 -25.42
N LYS A 478 -17.99 33.47 -25.58
CA LYS A 478 -18.65 34.17 -24.47
C LYS A 478 -19.58 33.29 -23.66
N ASP A 479 -20.08 32.21 -24.25
CA ASP A 479 -21.05 31.30 -23.64
C ASP A 479 -20.39 30.18 -22.84
N VAL A 480 -19.05 30.19 -22.69
CA VAL A 480 -18.29 29.11 -22.02
C VAL A 480 -18.83 28.76 -20.64
N PHE A 481 -19.22 29.74 -19.85
CA PHE A 481 -19.74 29.54 -18.50
C PHE A 481 -21.12 28.85 -18.51
N ALA A 482 -21.96 29.22 -19.47
CA ALA A 482 -23.26 28.55 -19.66
C ALA A 482 -23.05 27.07 -20.08
N ILE A 483 -22.06 26.81 -20.93
CA ILE A 483 -21.73 25.44 -21.36
C ILE A 483 -21.21 24.60 -20.18
N GLN A 484 -20.37 25.15 -19.35
CA GLN A 484 -19.85 24.46 -18.17
C GLN A 484 -20.99 24.04 -17.22
N ASP A 485 -21.94 24.94 -16.95
CA ASP A 485 -23.11 24.67 -16.13
C ASP A 485 -24.04 23.62 -16.78
N GLU A 486 -24.24 23.71 -18.11
CA GLU A 486 -25.03 22.74 -18.88
C GLU A 486 -24.40 21.32 -18.84
N ILE A 487 -23.08 21.22 -18.99
CA ILE A 487 -22.35 19.94 -18.86
C ILE A 487 -22.53 19.37 -17.44
N ALA A 488 -22.30 20.17 -16.41
CA ALA A 488 -22.42 19.72 -15.02
C ALA A 488 -23.84 19.21 -14.72
N ARG A 489 -24.90 19.93 -15.14
CA ARG A 489 -26.30 19.51 -15.00
C ARG A 489 -26.59 18.22 -15.76
N SER A 490 -26.11 18.09 -16.99
CA SER A 490 -26.30 16.87 -17.81
C SER A 490 -25.67 15.64 -17.13
N ILE A 491 -24.52 15.80 -16.46
CA ILE A 491 -23.88 14.72 -15.70
C ILE A 491 -24.76 14.32 -14.50
N VAL A 492 -25.23 15.29 -13.74
CA VAL A 492 -26.08 15.07 -12.56
C VAL A 492 -27.36 14.31 -12.95
N ASP A 493 -28.04 14.76 -14.00
CA ASP A 493 -29.25 14.13 -14.51
C ASP A 493 -28.99 12.68 -14.96
N ARG A 494 -27.87 12.43 -15.63
CA ARG A 494 -27.51 11.09 -16.12
C ARG A 494 -27.11 10.14 -15.00
N LEU A 495 -26.44 10.64 -13.96
CA LEU A 495 -26.11 9.86 -12.78
C LEU A 495 -27.29 9.70 -11.81
N LYS A 496 -28.48 10.28 -12.14
CA LYS A 496 -29.72 10.23 -11.32
C LYS A 496 -29.50 10.73 -9.89
N VAL A 497 -28.59 11.67 -9.70
CA VAL A 497 -28.35 12.29 -8.40
C VAL A 497 -29.51 13.23 -8.09
N THR A 498 -30.17 13.01 -6.95
CA THR A 498 -31.29 13.86 -6.53
C THR A 498 -30.75 15.19 -6.01
N LEU A 499 -31.07 16.27 -6.73
CA LEU A 499 -30.76 17.62 -6.26
C LEU A 499 -31.84 18.06 -5.24
N GLU A 500 -31.56 17.97 -3.94
CA GLU A 500 -32.44 18.49 -2.91
C GLU A 500 -32.42 20.02 -2.93
N GLY A 501 -33.55 20.58 -3.29
CA GLY A 501 -34.10 21.93 -3.07
C GLY A 501 -33.22 23.21 -3.05
N LYS A 502 -31.95 23.11 -2.78
CA LYS A 502 -31.02 24.27 -2.62
C LYS A 502 -30.29 24.70 -3.89
N HIS A 503 -30.36 23.93 -4.98
CA HIS A 503 -29.55 24.17 -6.19
C HIS A 503 -30.39 24.56 -7.43
N LEU A 504 -31.29 25.55 -7.30
CA LEU A 504 -32.01 26.14 -8.43
C LEU A 504 -31.16 27.18 -9.22
N GLY A 505 -29.94 27.52 -8.70
CA GLY A 505 -28.99 28.43 -9.34
C GLY A 505 -27.96 27.72 -10.26
N PRO A 506 -27.07 28.48 -10.90
CA PRO A 506 -25.94 27.91 -11.65
C PRO A 506 -25.06 27.05 -10.76
N LEU A 507 -24.72 25.83 -11.20
CA LEU A 507 -23.79 24.93 -10.49
C LEU A 507 -22.35 25.43 -10.57
N ALA A 508 -21.97 26.05 -11.70
CA ALA A 508 -20.66 26.65 -11.87
C ALA A 508 -20.67 28.12 -11.43
N LYS A 509 -20.07 28.40 -10.24
CA LYS A 509 -19.84 29.77 -9.76
C LYS A 509 -18.49 30.28 -10.30
N VAL A 510 -18.44 30.80 -11.51
CA VAL A 510 -17.18 31.27 -12.11
C VAL A 510 -16.66 32.55 -11.46
N GLY A 511 -17.50 33.31 -10.79
CA GLY A 511 -17.13 34.51 -10.03
C GLY A 511 -16.78 35.74 -10.87
N THR A 512 -16.77 35.66 -12.20
CA THR A 512 -16.49 36.77 -13.13
C THR A 512 -17.33 36.67 -14.42
N LYS A 513 -17.61 37.81 -15.02
CA LYS A 513 -18.20 37.88 -16.38
C LYS A 513 -17.13 38.14 -17.44
N SER A 514 -15.91 38.46 -17.05
CA SER A 514 -14.81 38.74 -17.95
C SER A 514 -14.09 37.45 -18.33
N LEU A 515 -14.23 37.04 -19.59
CA LEU A 515 -13.52 35.85 -20.09
C LEU A 515 -12.00 36.00 -19.99
N GLU A 516 -11.45 37.21 -20.22
CA GLU A 516 -10.03 37.48 -20.18
C GLU A 516 -9.52 37.39 -18.73
N ALA A 517 -10.26 37.95 -17.74
CA ALA A 517 -9.95 37.81 -16.33
C ALA A 517 -9.94 36.33 -15.90
N TYR A 518 -10.93 35.57 -16.38
CA TYR A 518 -11.00 34.12 -16.12
C TYR A 518 -9.79 33.35 -16.68
N GLN A 519 -9.39 33.62 -17.94
CA GLN A 519 -8.24 32.97 -18.56
C GLN A 519 -6.95 33.24 -17.80
N LEU A 520 -6.75 34.50 -17.36
CA LEU A 520 -5.61 34.89 -16.55
C LEU A 520 -5.62 34.21 -15.17
N TYR A 521 -6.78 34.11 -14.53
CA TYR A 521 -6.95 33.39 -13.28
C TYR A 521 -6.55 31.92 -13.41
N VAL A 522 -7.08 31.20 -14.41
CA VAL A 522 -6.75 29.79 -14.64
C VAL A 522 -5.27 29.60 -14.93
N LYS A 523 -4.68 30.47 -15.78
CA LYS A 523 -3.24 30.45 -16.06
C LYS A 523 -2.42 30.70 -14.78
N GLY A 524 -2.84 31.66 -13.96
CA GLY A 524 -2.24 31.96 -12.68
C GLY A 524 -2.29 30.77 -11.72
N ARG A 525 -3.42 30.10 -11.60
CA ARG A 525 -3.59 28.88 -10.79
C ARG A 525 -2.66 27.74 -11.23
N ALA A 526 -2.60 27.47 -12.52
CA ALA A 526 -1.74 26.44 -13.08
C ALA A 526 -0.25 26.72 -12.82
N LEU A 527 0.17 27.99 -12.93
CA LEU A 527 1.53 28.42 -12.60
C LEU A 527 1.82 28.31 -11.11
N LEU A 528 0.88 28.69 -10.25
CA LEU A 528 1.04 28.64 -8.79
C LEU A 528 1.19 27.21 -8.28
N THR A 529 0.51 26.25 -8.90
CA THR A 529 0.62 24.83 -8.57
C THR A 529 2.02 24.28 -8.87
N ARG A 530 2.71 24.77 -9.89
CA ARG A 530 4.10 24.39 -10.21
C ARG A 530 5.12 24.89 -9.19
N ARG A 531 4.76 25.94 -8.44
CA ARG A 531 5.62 26.56 -7.39
C ARG A 531 6.97 27.07 -7.92
N GLY A 532 7.91 27.41 -7.01
CA GLY A 532 9.26 27.86 -7.38
C GLY A 532 9.27 29.06 -8.34
N SER A 533 10.04 28.98 -9.41
CA SER A 533 10.22 30.07 -10.39
C SER A 533 8.95 30.45 -11.18
N ALA A 534 7.88 29.68 -11.07
CA ALA A 534 6.60 30.01 -11.72
C ALA A 534 5.75 31.00 -10.90
N ILE A 535 6.02 31.17 -9.59
CA ILE A 535 5.24 32.05 -8.69
C ILE A 535 5.20 33.51 -9.17
N PRO A 536 6.32 34.18 -9.59
CA PRO A 536 6.25 35.55 -10.10
C PRO A 536 5.34 35.71 -11.30
N ARG A 537 5.31 34.73 -12.20
CA ARG A 537 4.43 34.73 -13.38
C ARG A 537 2.96 34.53 -12.99
N ALA A 538 2.68 33.68 -11.98
CA ALA A 538 1.35 33.54 -11.43
C ALA A 538 0.84 34.86 -10.84
N LEU A 539 1.68 35.54 -10.04
CA LEU A 539 1.40 36.84 -9.47
C LEU A 539 0.97 37.87 -10.52
N GLU A 540 1.71 37.96 -11.64
CA GLU A 540 1.35 38.90 -12.72
C GLU A 540 0.01 38.51 -13.40
N CYS A 541 -0.27 37.21 -13.58
CA CYS A 541 -1.57 36.79 -14.10
C CYS A 541 -2.71 37.23 -13.19
N PHE A 542 -2.60 37.05 -11.86
CA PHE A 542 -3.66 37.46 -10.93
C PHE A 542 -3.79 38.97 -10.83
N LYS A 543 -2.68 39.75 -10.86
CA LYS A 543 -2.72 41.21 -10.92
C LYS A 543 -3.51 41.69 -12.13
N HIS A 544 -3.27 41.14 -13.30
CA HIS A 544 -4.02 41.51 -14.48
C HIS A 544 -5.49 41.08 -14.38
N ALA A 545 -5.78 39.90 -13.84
CA ALA A 545 -7.15 39.41 -13.66
C ALA A 545 -7.96 40.35 -12.76
N VAL A 546 -7.43 40.80 -11.61
CA VAL A 546 -8.12 41.73 -10.71
C VAL A 546 -8.19 43.16 -11.28
N THR A 547 -7.31 43.52 -12.24
CA THR A 547 -7.40 44.80 -12.96
C THR A 547 -8.54 44.79 -13.97
N LEU A 548 -8.76 43.63 -14.64
CA LEU A 548 -9.84 43.48 -15.63
C LEU A 548 -11.20 43.31 -14.95
N ASP A 549 -11.23 42.68 -13.78
CA ASP A 549 -12.46 42.52 -12.99
C ASP A 549 -12.11 42.64 -11.50
N THR A 550 -12.39 43.82 -10.93
CA THR A 550 -12.12 44.16 -9.55
C THR A 550 -13.02 43.43 -8.53
N GLU A 551 -14.10 42.80 -9.02
CA GLU A 551 -15.06 42.00 -8.22
C GLU A 551 -14.80 40.51 -8.26
N TYR A 552 -13.72 40.07 -8.91
CA TYR A 552 -13.37 38.66 -9.06
C TYR A 552 -12.69 38.13 -7.79
N ALA A 553 -13.45 37.63 -6.82
CA ALA A 553 -12.97 37.19 -5.51
C ALA A 553 -11.89 36.10 -5.59
N LEU A 554 -12.07 35.08 -6.48
CA LEU A 554 -11.08 33.99 -6.68
C LEU A 554 -9.72 34.52 -7.18
N ALA A 555 -9.71 35.55 -8.04
CA ALA A 555 -8.47 36.16 -8.50
C ALA A 555 -7.76 36.94 -7.38
N TRP A 556 -8.51 37.60 -6.49
CA TRP A 556 -7.96 38.23 -5.31
C TRP A 556 -7.37 37.20 -4.31
N ALA A 557 -8.04 36.05 -4.12
CA ALA A 557 -7.49 34.95 -3.29
C ALA A 557 -6.21 34.37 -3.89
N GLY A 558 -6.18 34.13 -5.22
CA GLY A 558 -4.97 33.69 -5.92
C GLY A 558 -3.82 34.71 -5.86
N LEU A 559 -4.15 35.99 -5.88
CA LEU A 559 -3.18 37.09 -5.70
C LEU A 559 -2.59 37.05 -4.28
N ALA A 560 -3.42 36.84 -3.26
CA ALA A 560 -2.99 36.69 -1.87
C ALA A 560 -2.05 35.49 -1.69
N ASP A 561 -2.43 34.33 -2.21
CA ASP A 561 -1.60 33.13 -2.21
C ASP A 561 -0.25 33.35 -2.90
N SER A 562 -0.25 34.06 -4.03
CA SER A 562 1.01 34.37 -4.74
C SER A 562 1.95 35.23 -3.91
N TYR A 563 1.44 36.21 -3.17
CA TYR A 563 2.27 37.08 -2.33
C TYR A 563 2.95 36.30 -1.19
N TRP A 564 2.21 35.51 -0.40
CA TRP A 564 2.87 34.80 0.71
C TRP A 564 3.82 33.70 0.21
N MET A 565 3.49 33.04 -0.92
CA MET A 565 4.41 32.07 -1.53
C MET A 565 5.67 32.72 -2.07
N LEU A 566 5.56 33.92 -2.70
CA LEU A 566 6.71 34.67 -3.19
C LEU A 566 7.73 34.93 -2.07
N ASP A 567 7.25 35.36 -0.92
CA ASP A 567 8.06 35.65 0.25
C ASP A 567 8.59 34.36 0.91
N PHE A 568 7.74 33.35 1.09
CA PHE A 568 8.11 32.08 1.73
C PHE A 568 9.16 31.28 0.92
N TYR A 569 9.10 31.37 -0.41
CA TYR A 569 10.11 30.78 -1.31
C TYR A 569 11.34 31.71 -1.51
N ALA A 570 11.42 32.82 -0.79
CA ALA A 570 12.53 33.78 -0.89
C ALA A 570 12.74 34.35 -2.29
N LEU A 571 11.67 34.56 -3.05
CA LEU A 571 11.72 35.11 -4.42
C LEU A 571 11.58 36.63 -4.46
N ALA A 572 11.24 37.26 -3.34
CA ALA A 572 11.17 38.71 -3.17
C ALA A 572 11.51 39.12 -1.74
N ARG A 573 11.71 40.44 -1.52
CA ARG A 573 11.86 40.99 -0.18
C ARG A 573 10.53 41.05 0.56
N PRO A 574 10.50 40.82 1.89
CA PRO A 574 9.27 40.75 2.68
C PRO A 574 8.35 41.97 2.61
N GLU A 575 8.93 43.12 2.38
CA GLU A 575 8.19 44.39 2.29
C GLU A 575 7.24 44.42 1.06
N VAL A 576 7.47 43.52 0.09
CA VAL A 576 6.66 43.45 -1.13
C VAL A 576 5.37 42.67 -0.94
N GLY A 577 5.43 41.57 -0.19
CA GLY A 577 4.34 40.58 -0.12
C GLY A 577 3.41 40.71 1.10
N GLY A 578 3.96 40.96 2.28
CA GLY A 578 3.24 40.87 3.54
C GLY A 578 1.91 41.63 3.62
N GLN A 579 1.96 42.98 3.51
CA GLN A 579 0.74 43.80 3.59
C GLN A 579 -0.16 43.59 2.36
N LYS A 580 0.41 43.53 1.15
CA LYS A 580 -0.34 43.36 -0.08
C LYS A 580 -1.08 42.01 -0.12
N GLY A 581 -0.47 40.93 0.42
CA GLY A 581 -1.11 39.63 0.54
C GLY A 581 -2.31 39.68 1.46
N LYS A 582 -2.21 40.36 2.62
CA LYS A 582 -3.34 40.57 3.55
C LYS A 582 -4.45 41.38 2.94
N ASP A 583 -4.15 42.50 2.29
CA ASP A 583 -5.11 43.34 1.63
C ASP A 583 -5.87 42.59 0.53
N ALA A 584 -5.17 41.77 -0.22
CA ALA A 584 -5.76 40.90 -1.26
C ALA A 584 -6.68 39.83 -0.67
N ALA A 585 -6.25 39.13 0.40
CA ALA A 585 -7.09 38.16 1.10
C ALA A 585 -8.33 38.82 1.70
N GLN A 586 -8.19 39.97 2.36
CA GLN A 586 -9.31 40.72 2.91
C GLN A 586 -10.28 41.19 1.83
N ARG A 587 -9.78 41.64 0.67
CA ARG A 587 -10.63 42.02 -0.46
C ARG A 587 -11.42 40.82 -0.99
N ALA A 588 -10.79 39.64 -1.11
CA ALA A 588 -11.45 38.39 -1.51
C ALA A 588 -12.59 38.02 -0.53
N MET A 589 -12.35 38.10 0.80
CA MET A 589 -13.32 37.80 1.84
C MET A 589 -14.48 38.81 1.84
N ILE A 590 -14.25 40.08 1.52
CA ILE A 590 -15.32 41.08 1.38
C ILE A 590 -16.21 40.77 0.18
N LEU A 591 -15.62 40.34 -0.93
CA LEU A 591 -16.34 40.02 -2.17
C LEU A 591 -17.12 38.69 -2.06
N ASP A 592 -16.52 37.68 -1.45
CA ASP A 592 -17.15 36.39 -1.18
C ASP A 592 -16.70 35.84 0.19
N PRO A 593 -17.49 36.05 1.25
CA PRO A 593 -17.16 35.52 2.58
C PRO A 593 -17.22 33.98 2.69
N SER A 594 -17.77 33.29 1.68
CA SER A 594 -17.82 31.83 1.64
C SER A 594 -16.64 31.19 0.89
N LEU A 595 -15.64 31.98 0.52
CA LEU A 595 -14.50 31.49 -0.28
C LEU A 595 -13.41 30.92 0.63
N ALA A 596 -13.30 29.58 0.67
CA ALA A 596 -12.32 28.87 1.49
C ALA A 596 -10.86 29.29 1.22
N GLU A 597 -10.52 29.57 -0.04
CA GLU A 597 -9.20 30.03 -0.47
C GLU A 597 -8.83 31.38 0.15
N ALA A 598 -9.77 32.29 0.30
CA ALA A 598 -9.52 33.60 0.91
C ALA A 598 -9.20 33.49 2.41
N HIS A 599 -9.95 32.65 3.13
CA HIS A 599 -9.73 32.34 4.54
C HIS A 599 -8.40 31.62 4.74
N SER A 600 -8.06 30.65 3.93
CA SER A 600 -6.76 29.95 3.95
C SER A 600 -5.59 30.90 3.73
N ALA A 601 -5.67 31.82 2.76
CA ALA A 601 -4.65 32.82 2.50
C ALA A 601 -4.50 33.83 3.66
N MET A 602 -5.63 34.23 4.30
CA MET A 602 -5.60 35.07 5.49
C MET A 602 -4.96 34.35 6.67
N GLY A 603 -5.27 33.06 6.88
CA GLY A 603 -4.62 32.20 7.89
C GLY A 603 -3.11 32.17 7.75
N CYS A 604 -2.59 31.97 6.52
CA CYS A 604 -1.15 32.06 6.22
C CYS A 604 -0.58 33.44 6.55
N ALA A 605 -1.28 34.51 6.17
CA ALA A 605 -0.79 35.86 6.40
C ALA A 605 -0.71 36.20 7.92
N CYS A 606 -1.75 35.84 8.70
CA CYS A 606 -1.74 35.97 10.15
C CYS A 606 -0.60 35.19 10.80
N LEU A 607 -0.32 33.99 10.30
CA LEU A 607 0.67 33.09 10.86
C LEU A 607 2.11 33.54 10.56
N ILE A 608 2.42 33.74 9.28
CA ILE A 608 3.80 33.93 8.82
C ILE A 608 4.33 35.34 9.14
N TYR A 609 3.49 36.38 8.99
CA TYR A 609 3.93 37.79 9.17
C TYR A 609 3.68 38.31 10.57
N ASP A 610 2.54 37.98 11.16
CA ASP A 610 2.08 38.60 12.40
C ASP A 610 2.25 37.73 13.64
N LEU A 611 2.48 36.42 13.47
CA LEU A 611 2.54 35.40 14.55
C LEU A 611 1.25 35.39 15.39
N ARG A 612 0.08 35.65 14.76
CA ARG A 612 -1.25 35.63 15.38
C ARG A 612 -1.88 34.26 15.31
N PHE A 613 -1.42 33.37 16.17
CA PHE A 613 -1.78 31.94 16.11
C PHE A 613 -3.28 31.68 16.24
N ALA A 614 -3.97 32.34 17.18
CA ALA A 614 -5.41 32.13 17.39
C ALA A 614 -6.29 32.63 16.22
N GLU A 615 -5.85 33.71 15.54
CA GLU A 615 -6.55 34.20 14.35
C GLU A 615 -6.31 33.28 13.17
N ALA A 616 -5.08 32.81 12.98
CA ALA A 616 -4.74 31.87 11.92
C ALA A 616 -5.53 30.55 12.04
N GLU A 617 -5.67 30.02 13.27
CA GLU A 617 -6.44 28.77 13.50
C GLU A 617 -7.91 28.96 13.10
N ARG A 618 -8.54 30.06 13.52
CA ARG A 618 -9.92 30.34 13.16
C ARG A 618 -10.13 30.41 11.65
N GLU A 619 -9.23 31.08 10.93
CA GLU A 619 -9.31 31.23 9.49
C GLU A 619 -9.12 29.88 8.79
N TYR A 620 -8.18 29.02 9.24
CA TYR A 620 -8.00 27.68 8.69
C TYR A 620 -9.20 26.76 8.97
N LEU A 621 -9.74 26.79 10.17
CA LEU A 621 -10.92 25.98 10.52
C LEU A 621 -12.13 26.39 9.69
N LEU A 622 -12.34 27.70 9.51
CA LEU A 622 -13.42 28.22 8.66
C LEU A 622 -13.19 27.83 7.19
N ALA A 623 -11.97 27.92 6.68
CA ALA A 623 -11.65 27.45 5.33
C ALA A 623 -11.98 25.95 5.13
N LEU A 624 -11.70 25.12 6.13
CA LEU A 624 -12.01 23.68 6.10
C LEU A 624 -13.49 23.37 6.34
N GLU A 625 -14.22 24.22 7.06
CA GLU A 625 -15.69 24.12 7.18
C GLU A 625 -16.35 24.45 5.83
N LEU A 626 -15.93 25.52 5.17
CA LEU A 626 -16.45 25.96 3.87
C LEU A 626 -16.10 24.97 2.74
N ASN A 627 -14.89 24.38 2.77
CA ASN A 627 -14.48 23.38 1.81
C ASN A 627 -13.61 22.28 2.49
N PRO A 628 -14.23 21.21 3.00
CA PRO A 628 -13.52 20.12 3.67
C PRO A 628 -12.52 19.36 2.79
N ARG A 629 -12.65 19.46 1.47
CA ARG A 629 -11.76 18.82 0.48
C ARG A 629 -10.63 19.72 -0.02
N ASN A 630 -10.49 20.93 0.51
CA ASN A 630 -9.43 21.84 0.11
C ASN A 630 -8.05 21.36 0.63
N VAL A 631 -7.33 20.62 -0.19
CA VAL A 631 -6.03 20.02 0.14
C VAL A 631 -4.99 21.07 0.52
N GLN A 632 -5.00 22.25 -0.11
CA GLN A 632 -4.04 23.33 0.21
C GLN A 632 -4.31 23.92 1.59
N ALA A 633 -5.55 24.27 1.89
CA ALA A 633 -5.92 24.80 3.22
C ALA A 633 -5.62 23.78 4.32
N ARG A 634 -5.96 22.51 4.08
CA ARG A 634 -5.67 21.42 5.02
C ARG A 634 -4.17 21.22 5.22
N GLY A 635 -3.37 21.29 4.16
CA GLY A 635 -1.93 21.19 4.22
C GLY A 635 -1.27 22.35 4.97
N GLN A 636 -1.74 23.58 4.77
CA GLN A 636 -1.30 24.75 5.52
C GLN A 636 -1.64 24.63 7.01
N TYR A 637 -2.86 24.21 7.33
CA TYR A 637 -3.29 23.94 8.70
C TYR A 637 -2.45 22.85 9.36
N ALA A 638 -2.25 21.73 8.68
CA ALA A 638 -1.49 20.57 9.17
C ALA A 638 -0.02 20.92 9.45
N PHE A 639 0.68 21.45 8.44
CA PHE A 639 2.11 21.65 8.51
C PHE A 639 2.49 22.99 9.15
N LEU A 640 1.92 24.10 8.63
CA LEU A 640 2.32 25.42 9.11
C LEU A 640 1.76 25.68 10.50
N TYR A 641 0.47 25.39 10.75
CA TYR A 641 -0.11 25.72 12.04
C TYR A 641 0.10 24.61 13.07
N LEU A 642 -0.47 23.41 12.87
CA LEU A 642 -0.47 22.36 13.88
C LEU A 642 0.95 21.93 14.26
N GLN A 643 1.83 21.73 13.28
CA GLN A 643 3.17 21.26 13.58
C GLN A 643 4.16 22.37 13.90
N LEU A 644 4.29 23.38 13.04
CA LEU A 644 5.34 24.40 13.23
C LEU A 644 5.02 25.47 14.27
N ALA A 645 3.72 25.83 14.41
CA ALA A 645 3.32 26.88 15.38
C ALA A 645 3.12 26.31 16.79
N VAL A 646 2.31 25.24 16.89
CA VAL A 646 1.81 24.79 18.19
C VAL A 646 2.31 23.41 18.62
N GLY A 647 3.07 22.69 17.76
CA GLY A 647 3.70 21.41 18.10
C GLY A 647 2.73 20.23 18.24
N ARG A 648 1.52 20.33 17.68
CA ARG A 648 0.51 19.24 17.67
C ARG A 648 0.83 18.28 16.53
N LEU A 649 1.94 17.52 16.68
CA LEU A 649 2.56 16.75 15.59
C LEU A 649 1.64 15.66 15.03
N ASP A 650 1.03 14.86 15.91
CA ASP A 650 0.14 13.75 15.48
C ASP A 650 -1.14 14.25 14.82
N GLU A 651 -1.71 15.36 15.29
CA GLU A 651 -2.87 15.97 14.66
C GLU A 651 -2.50 16.52 13.26
N GLY A 652 -1.29 17.06 13.10
CA GLY A 652 -0.78 17.46 11.79
C GLY A 652 -0.69 16.27 10.83
N ILE A 653 -0.19 15.11 11.31
CA ILE A 653 -0.15 13.87 10.53
C ILE A 653 -1.56 13.43 10.13
N ALA A 654 -2.52 13.44 11.07
CA ALA A 654 -3.91 13.07 10.79
C ALA A 654 -4.55 13.99 9.73
N GLN A 655 -4.31 15.30 9.79
CA GLN A 655 -4.81 16.24 8.78
C GLN A 655 -4.13 16.04 7.41
N ALA A 656 -2.84 15.68 7.38
CA ALA A 656 -2.15 15.34 6.13
C ALA A 656 -2.69 14.05 5.51
N ALA A 657 -3.04 13.05 6.32
CA ALA A 657 -3.68 11.83 5.86
C ALA A 657 -5.05 12.09 5.22
N LEU A 658 -5.89 12.97 5.82
CA LEU A 658 -7.16 13.40 5.22
C LEU A 658 -6.97 14.17 3.91
N ALA A 659 -5.89 14.96 3.78
CA ALA A 659 -5.55 15.61 2.51
C ALA A 659 -5.20 14.58 1.43
N LEU A 660 -4.42 13.55 1.79
CA LEU A 660 -4.07 12.46 0.88
C LEU A 660 -5.28 11.61 0.49
N GLU A 661 -6.19 11.33 1.42
CA GLU A 661 -7.45 10.63 1.14
C GLU A 661 -8.31 11.42 0.14
N SER A 662 -8.34 12.75 0.27
CA SER A 662 -9.08 13.63 -0.66
C SER A 662 -8.45 13.69 -2.05
N ASP A 663 -7.11 13.50 -2.17
CA ASP A 663 -6.38 13.63 -3.44
C ASP A 663 -5.17 12.66 -3.48
N PRO A 664 -5.42 11.34 -3.65
CA PRO A 664 -4.40 10.30 -3.47
C PRO A 664 -3.29 10.30 -4.53
N LEU A 665 -3.54 10.84 -5.72
CA LEU A 665 -2.54 10.94 -6.79
C LEU A 665 -1.91 12.35 -6.88
N SER A 666 -2.07 13.17 -5.84
CA SER A 666 -1.41 14.47 -5.73
C SER A 666 0.03 14.31 -5.24
N GLY A 667 1.00 14.75 -6.04
CA GLY A 667 2.39 14.86 -5.58
C GLY A 667 2.52 15.75 -4.33
N TYR A 668 1.72 16.82 -4.25
CA TYR A 668 1.70 17.71 -3.09
C TYR A 668 1.13 17.03 -1.83
N ALA A 669 0.01 16.29 -1.92
CA ALA A 669 -0.57 15.63 -0.76
C ALA A 669 0.35 14.53 -0.21
N ASN A 670 1.01 13.77 -1.09
CA ASN A 670 2.03 12.80 -0.69
C ASN A 670 3.25 13.47 -0.06
N ALA A 671 3.75 14.59 -0.62
CA ALA A 671 4.84 15.36 -0.02
C ALA A 671 4.45 15.93 1.35
N LEU A 672 3.19 16.37 1.53
CA LEU A 672 2.67 16.87 2.79
C LEU A 672 2.72 15.80 3.89
N VAL A 673 2.29 14.59 3.60
CA VAL A 673 2.40 13.43 4.51
C VAL A 673 3.87 13.21 4.90
N GLY A 674 4.78 13.19 3.93
CA GLY A 674 6.22 13.10 4.19
C GLY A 674 6.74 14.22 5.09
N MET A 675 6.33 15.48 4.84
CA MET A 675 6.72 16.65 5.63
C MET A 675 6.24 16.56 7.09
N THR A 676 5.01 16.08 7.30
CA THR A 676 4.46 15.92 8.64
C THR A 676 5.14 14.77 9.42
N TYR A 677 5.48 13.69 8.78
CA TYR A 677 6.30 12.63 9.37
C TYR A 677 7.74 13.10 9.66
N PHE A 678 8.34 13.86 8.74
CA PHE A 678 9.68 14.44 8.95
C PHE A 678 9.74 15.32 10.20
N ASN A 679 8.79 16.24 10.39
CA ASN A 679 8.72 17.08 11.57
C ASN A 679 8.50 16.30 12.87
N ALA A 680 7.77 15.20 12.80
CA ALA A 680 7.54 14.29 13.93
C ALA A 680 8.75 13.38 14.23
N GLY A 681 9.84 13.45 13.45
CA GLY A 681 11.02 12.60 13.60
C GLY A 681 10.81 11.15 13.10
N ARG A 682 9.70 10.89 12.41
CA ARG A 682 9.33 9.57 11.86
C ARG A 682 9.88 9.41 10.44
N TYR A 683 11.23 9.37 10.34
CA TYR A 683 11.94 9.43 9.05
C TYR A 683 11.72 8.20 8.16
N SER A 684 11.55 7.02 8.75
CA SER A 684 11.25 5.77 8.03
C SER A 684 9.92 5.80 7.29
N GLU A 685 8.95 6.56 7.81
CA GLU A 685 7.62 6.73 7.21
C GLU A 685 7.59 7.93 6.25
N ALA A 686 8.45 8.93 6.48
CA ALA A 686 8.56 10.10 5.61
C ALA A 686 9.15 9.75 4.22
N LEU A 687 10.19 8.91 4.16
CA LEU A 687 10.88 8.58 2.90
C LEU A 687 9.96 7.97 1.84
N PRO A 688 9.15 6.93 2.14
CA PRO A 688 8.22 6.36 1.15
C PRO A 688 7.20 7.37 0.62
N ALA A 689 6.72 8.29 1.49
CA ALA A 689 5.79 9.34 1.08
C ALA A 689 6.44 10.34 0.09
N PHE A 690 7.70 10.71 0.31
CA PHE A 690 8.45 11.54 -0.64
C PHE A 690 8.78 10.80 -1.93
N ASP A 691 9.13 9.51 -1.87
CA ASP A 691 9.36 8.68 -3.05
C ASP A 691 8.09 8.64 -3.90
N ARG A 692 6.94 8.44 -3.27
CA ARG A 692 5.65 8.47 -3.97
C ARG A 692 5.32 9.84 -4.55
N ALA A 693 5.61 10.92 -3.82
CA ALA A 693 5.42 12.28 -4.32
C ALA A 693 6.27 12.55 -5.58
N LEU A 694 7.52 12.07 -5.62
CA LEU A 694 8.44 12.23 -6.75
C LEU A 694 8.10 11.31 -7.93
N GLU A 695 7.51 10.13 -7.70
CA GLU A 695 6.95 9.31 -8.78
C GLU A 695 5.79 10.02 -9.48
N LEU A 696 4.96 10.76 -8.73
CA LEU A 696 3.81 11.50 -9.27
C LEU A 696 4.21 12.83 -9.92
N ASP A 697 5.19 13.51 -9.34
CA ASP A 697 5.75 14.79 -9.80
C ASP A 697 7.27 14.78 -9.64
N PRO A 698 8.03 14.28 -10.65
CA PRO A 698 9.50 14.18 -10.60
C PRO A 698 10.21 15.51 -10.39
N ASP A 699 9.59 16.62 -10.82
CA ASP A 699 10.14 17.98 -10.73
C ASP A 699 9.73 18.71 -9.44
N SER A 700 9.10 18.02 -8.49
CA SER A 700 8.64 18.61 -7.23
C SER A 700 9.82 19.09 -6.37
N PHE A 701 10.08 20.39 -6.37
CA PHE A 701 11.06 20.99 -5.48
C PHE A 701 10.80 20.65 -4.01
N LEU A 702 9.54 20.74 -3.58
CA LEU A 702 9.14 20.53 -2.20
C LEU A 702 9.46 19.10 -1.72
N ALA A 703 9.06 18.09 -2.51
CA ALA A 703 9.33 16.70 -2.20
C ALA A 703 10.85 16.40 -2.20
N GLY A 704 11.57 16.89 -3.19
CA GLY A 704 13.02 16.75 -3.27
C GLY A 704 13.78 17.36 -2.10
N TYR A 705 13.40 18.59 -1.72
CA TYR A 705 13.99 19.32 -0.61
C TYR A 705 13.78 18.61 0.73
N PHE A 706 12.54 18.24 1.06
CA PHE A 706 12.26 17.57 2.32
C PHE A 706 12.77 16.12 2.36
N ARG A 707 12.82 15.43 1.22
CA ARG A 707 13.48 14.12 1.14
C ARG A 707 14.97 14.23 1.46
N CYS A 708 15.65 15.24 0.93
CA CYS A 708 17.05 15.52 1.26
C CYS A 708 17.22 15.78 2.77
N CYS A 709 16.37 16.62 3.37
CA CYS A 709 16.37 16.85 4.81
C CYS A 709 16.13 15.56 5.61
N THR A 710 15.22 14.71 5.16
CA THR A 710 14.91 13.42 5.81
C THR A 710 16.10 12.47 5.79
N LEU A 711 16.76 12.33 4.65
CA LEU A 711 17.99 11.54 4.51
C LEU A 711 19.08 12.03 5.46
N HIS A 712 19.23 13.34 5.59
CA HIS A 712 20.19 13.95 6.51
C HIS A 712 19.92 13.55 7.97
N PHE A 713 18.69 13.77 8.46
CA PHE A 713 18.34 13.48 9.86
C PHE A 713 18.19 11.98 10.16
N SER A 714 18.03 11.12 9.15
CA SER A 714 18.07 9.66 9.29
C SER A 714 19.49 9.06 9.22
N GLY A 715 20.54 9.91 9.03
CA GLY A 715 21.93 9.50 9.01
C GLY A 715 22.45 8.97 7.65
N HIS A 716 21.65 9.09 6.58
CA HIS A 716 22.05 8.73 5.22
C HIS A 716 22.74 9.93 4.54
N PHE A 717 23.91 10.28 5.03
CA PHE A 717 24.59 11.53 4.67
C PHE A 717 25.00 11.61 3.19
N GLU A 718 25.51 10.54 2.61
CA GLU A 718 25.94 10.51 1.20
C GLU A 718 24.75 10.70 0.27
N ASP A 719 23.62 10.01 0.54
CA ASP A 719 22.39 10.15 -0.22
C ASP A 719 21.79 11.56 -0.05
N ALA A 720 21.91 12.13 1.16
CA ALA A 720 21.46 13.48 1.43
C ALA A 720 22.26 14.53 0.63
N VAL A 721 23.59 14.36 0.51
CA VAL A 721 24.44 15.20 -0.33
C VAL A 721 24.04 15.08 -1.79
N ALA A 722 23.99 13.87 -2.34
CA ALA A 722 23.64 13.63 -3.74
C ALA A 722 22.26 14.24 -4.09
N ARG A 723 21.23 13.97 -3.27
CA ARG A 723 19.91 14.53 -3.48
C ARG A 723 19.87 16.05 -3.32
N GLY A 724 20.63 16.60 -2.35
CA GLY A 724 20.73 18.05 -2.14
C GLY A 724 21.35 18.78 -3.33
N GLU A 725 22.37 18.23 -3.97
CA GLU A 725 23.00 18.78 -5.17
C GLU A 725 22.05 18.71 -6.39
N GLU A 726 21.28 17.63 -6.54
CA GLU A 726 20.23 17.55 -7.57
C GLU A 726 19.19 18.67 -7.38
N VAL A 727 18.65 18.79 -6.16
CA VAL A 727 17.66 19.83 -5.81
C VAL A 727 18.23 21.22 -6.02
N LEU A 728 19.49 21.43 -5.65
CA LEU A 728 20.19 22.70 -5.86
C LEU A 728 20.26 23.06 -7.35
N THR A 729 20.59 22.07 -8.19
CA THR A 729 20.66 22.23 -9.65
C THR A 729 19.29 22.52 -10.25
N MET A 730 18.27 21.71 -9.92
CA MET A 730 16.90 21.88 -10.39
C MET A 730 16.29 23.24 -10.02
N SER A 731 16.59 23.71 -8.82
CA SER A 731 16.05 24.98 -8.29
C SER A 731 16.81 26.25 -8.73
N GLY A 732 17.83 26.12 -9.57
CA GLY A 732 18.69 27.26 -9.95
C GLY A 732 19.46 27.81 -8.75
N ARG A 733 19.97 26.95 -7.87
CA ARG A 733 20.74 27.29 -6.67
C ARG A 733 19.93 28.12 -5.64
N GLN A 734 18.74 27.61 -5.31
CA GLN A 734 17.85 28.23 -4.33
C GLN A 734 18.54 28.32 -2.95
N THR A 735 18.46 29.52 -2.32
CA THR A 735 19.23 29.87 -1.14
C THR A 735 18.92 29.02 0.12
N GLY A 736 17.67 28.54 0.26
CA GLY A 736 17.32 27.64 1.36
C GLY A 736 17.95 26.24 1.20
N THR A 737 18.07 25.74 -0.03
CA THR A 737 18.80 24.49 -0.32
C THR A 737 20.29 24.64 -0.02
N MET A 738 20.87 25.78 -0.35
CA MET A 738 22.28 26.10 0.01
C MET A 738 22.48 26.07 1.53
N ALA A 739 21.56 26.68 2.29
CA ALA A 739 21.65 26.75 3.74
C ALA A 739 21.62 25.35 4.39
N ILE A 740 20.71 24.44 3.96
CA ILE A 740 20.66 23.08 4.51
C ILE A 740 21.86 22.24 4.05
N LEU A 741 22.33 22.42 2.81
CA LEU A 741 23.52 21.72 2.31
C LEU A 741 24.77 22.06 3.13
N THR A 742 24.91 23.30 3.58
CA THR A 742 26.01 23.69 4.52
C THR A 742 25.98 22.79 5.76
N SER A 743 24.79 22.57 6.36
CA SER A 743 24.62 21.69 7.52
C SER A 743 24.90 20.20 7.18
N ILE A 744 24.44 19.75 6.03
CA ILE A 744 24.65 18.36 5.57
C ILE A 744 26.14 18.10 5.34
N PHE A 745 26.86 18.99 4.67
CA PHE A 745 28.31 18.84 4.43
C PHE A 745 29.09 18.82 5.74
N MET A 746 28.71 19.63 6.71
CA MET A 746 29.37 19.62 8.02
C MET A 746 29.19 18.30 8.74
N ASP A 747 27.96 17.76 8.78
CA ASP A 747 27.66 16.50 9.43
C ASP A 747 28.25 15.29 8.66
N CYS A 748 28.51 15.46 7.37
CA CYS A 748 29.19 14.47 6.50
C CYS A 748 30.72 14.53 6.59
N GLY A 749 31.29 15.45 7.38
CA GLY A 749 32.74 15.61 7.51
C GLY A 749 33.41 16.32 6.31
N LYS A 750 32.66 17.13 5.57
CA LYS A 750 33.12 17.90 4.38
C LYS A 750 33.09 19.42 4.67
N PRO A 751 33.93 19.92 5.61
CA PRO A 751 33.88 21.33 6.02
C PRO A 751 34.31 22.32 4.92
N SER A 752 35.15 21.90 3.99
CA SER A 752 35.59 22.73 2.85
C SER A 752 34.44 23.06 1.91
N GLU A 753 33.61 22.08 1.61
CA GLU A 753 32.41 22.20 0.77
C GLU A 753 31.35 23.03 1.48
N ALA A 754 31.17 22.83 2.78
CA ALA A 754 30.27 23.63 3.60
C ALA A 754 30.68 25.12 3.60
N ASP A 755 31.98 25.45 3.79
CA ASP A 755 32.49 26.81 3.77
C ASP A 755 32.35 27.45 2.37
N ALA A 756 32.58 26.71 1.31
CA ALA A 756 32.39 27.18 -0.06
C ALA A 756 30.93 27.58 -0.34
N ILE A 757 29.96 26.75 0.05
CA ILE A 757 28.52 27.05 -0.09
C ILE A 757 28.13 28.26 0.74
N TYR A 758 28.59 28.35 1.99
CA TYR A 758 28.32 29.51 2.87
C TYR A 758 28.91 30.80 2.32
N THR A 759 30.17 30.77 1.85
CA THR A 759 30.83 31.93 1.26
C THR A 759 30.06 32.44 0.04
N GLU A 760 29.59 31.56 -0.82
CA GLU A 760 28.72 31.92 -1.94
C GLU A 760 27.40 32.53 -1.45
N LEU A 761 26.73 31.90 -0.47
CA LEU A 761 25.46 32.38 0.08
C LEU A 761 25.62 33.78 0.69
N ALA A 762 26.68 34.02 1.46
CA ALA A 762 27.02 35.34 2.06
C ALA A 762 27.37 36.39 0.99
N ALA A 763 28.07 35.98 -0.10
CA ALA A 763 28.35 36.86 -1.22
C ALA A 763 27.09 37.28 -1.98
N ARG A 764 26.15 36.36 -2.15
CA ARG A 764 24.84 36.62 -2.75
C ARG A 764 24.01 37.57 -1.90
N ALA A 765 24.02 37.43 -0.58
CA ALA A 765 23.30 38.30 0.36
C ALA A 765 23.71 39.80 0.25
N ARG A 766 24.91 40.12 -0.31
CA ARG A 766 25.35 41.48 -0.57
C ARG A 766 24.78 42.10 -1.86
N ARG A 767 24.24 41.26 -2.76
CA ARG A 767 23.81 41.69 -4.10
C ARG A 767 22.30 41.48 -4.33
N GLU A 768 21.71 40.52 -3.66
CA GLU A 768 20.32 40.15 -3.78
C GLU A 768 19.72 39.88 -2.39
N TYR A 769 18.39 39.66 -2.36
CA TYR A 769 17.74 39.25 -1.13
C TYR A 769 18.04 37.76 -0.84
N VAL A 770 18.70 37.51 0.26
CA VAL A 770 18.83 36.18 0.86
C VAL A 770 18.19 36.25 2.25
N PRO A 771 17.21 35.41 2.59
CA PRO A 771 16.62 35.42 3.93
C PRO A 771 17.68 35.26 5.01
N PRO A 772 17.77 36.22 5.98
CA PRO A 772 18.73 36.08 7.05
C PRO A 772 18.60 34.82 7.86
N SER A 773 17.38 34.26 7.98
CA SER A 773 17.15 32.99 8.64
C SER A 773 17.89 31.80 7.98
N TYR A 774 18.11 31.82 6.67
CA TYR A 774 18.95 30.85 5.97
C TYR A 774 20.41 30.97 6.33
N LEU A 775 20.89 32.22 6.44
CA LEU A 775 22.26 32.51 6.91
C LEU A 775 22.47 32.07 8.35
N VAL A 776 21.44 32.17 9.21
CA VAL A 776 21.48 31.60 10.58
C VAL A 776 21.77 30.12 10.57
N ILE A 777 21.02 29.34 9.78
CA ILE A 777 21.18 27.85 9.68
C ILE A 777 22.62 27.54 9.23
N ALA A 778 23.07 28.19 8.15
CA ALA A 778 24.37 27.90 7.56
C ALA A 778 25.54 28.35 8.48
N ALA A 779 25.48 29.54 9.06
CA ALA A 779 26.49 30.06 10.00
C ALA A 779 26.57 29.22 11.28
N HIS A 780 25.42 28.84 11.84
CA HIS A 780 25.37 27.97 13.01
C HIS A 780 26.01 26.59 12.72
N ALA A 781 25.75 26.01 11.57
CA ALA A 781 26.35 24.74 11.17
C ALA A 781 27.89 24.80 11.11
N LEU A 782 28.45 25.93 10.67
CA LEU A 782 29.89 26.20 10.63
C LEU A 782 30.50 26.63 11.99
N GLY A 783 29.68 26.70 13.05
CA GLY A 783 30.13 27.17 14.37
C GLY A 783 30.34 28.69 14.45
N LEU A 784 29.86 29.48 13.49
CA LEU A 784 29.96 30.96 13.45
C LEU A 784 28.85 31.58 14.30
N HIS A 785 28.83 31.29 15.62
CA HIS A 785 27.74 31.64 16.54
C HIS A 785 27.41 33.13 16.61
N GLU A 786 28.42 34.01 16.58
CA GLU A 786 28.21 35.48 16.60
C GLU A 786 27.50 35.94 15.32
N GLU A 787 27.95 35.44 14.17
CA GLU A 787 27.32 35.77 12.89
C GLU A 787 25.88 35.26 12.86
N ALA A 788 25.64 34.04 13.31
CA ALA A 788 24.30 33.47 13.41
C ALA A 788 23.36 34.33 14.27
N LEU A 789 23.85 34.89 15.39
CA LEU A 789 23.07 35.78 16.26
C LEU A 789 22.80 37.15 15.60
N VAL A 790 23.76 37.69 14.85
CA VAL A 790 23.57 38.93 14.06
C VAL A 790 22.50 38.74 13.01
N GLN A 791 22.57 37.63 12.26
CA GLN A 791 21.59 37.29 11.22
C GLN A 791 20.21 37.01 11.81
N ALA A 792 20.12 36.36 12.99
CA ALA A 792 18.85 36.12 13.67
C ALA A 792 18.17 37.45 14.09
N ARG A 793 18.92 38.40 14.62
CA ARG A 793 18.40 39.73 14.91
C ARG A 793 17.89 40.45 13.66
N LEU A 794 18.64 40.35 12.56
CA LEU A 794 18.24 40.91 11.26
C LEU A 794 16.94 40.27 10.75
N ALA A 795 16.84 38.94 10.82
CA ALA A 795 15.63 38.19 10.42
C ALA A 795 14.38 38.67 11.17
N MET A 796 14.53 38.92 12.48
CA MET A 796 13.44 39.45 13.31
C MET A 796 13.11 40.90 12.94
N GLY A 797 14.11 41.73 12.72
CA GLY A 797 13.94 43.14 12.40
C GLY A 797 13.20 43.41 11.09
N ILE A 798 13.53 42.64 10.04
CA ILE A 798 12.85 42.75 8.72
C ILE A 798 11.62 41.84 8.58
N ARG A 799 11.23 41.13 9.65
CA ARG A 799 10.14 40.13 9.63
C ARG A 799 10.30 39.10 8.51
N ASP A 800 11.51 38.55 8.36
CA ASP A 800 11.82 37.53 7.37
C ASP A 800 10.80 36.38 7.43
N PRO A 801 10.01 36.11 6.39
CA PRO A 801 8.98 35.07 6.40
C PRO A 801 9.52 33.65 6.60
N CYS A 802 10.76 33.40 6.12
CA CYS A 802 11.43 32.12 6.28
C CYS A 802 11.83 31.83 7.73
N ARG A 803 11.90 32.86 8.60
CA ARG A 803 12.17 32.67 10.04
C ARG A 803 11.13 31.79 10.70
N TYR A 804 9.89 31.85 10.21
CA TYR A 804 8.79 31.08 10.75
C TYR A 804 9.07 29.57 10.70
N LEU A 805 9.56 29.06 9.57
CA LEU A 805 9.98 27.66 9.42
C LEU A 805 11.32 27.40 10.12
N MET A 806 12.33 28.22 9.83
CA MET A 806 13.72 27.97 10.24
C MET A 806 13.97 28.10 11.75
N PHE A 807 13.16 28.90 12.45
CA PHE A 807 13.32 29.13 13.89
C PHE A 807 12.33 28.33 14.74
N SER A 808 11.38 27.61 14.14
CA SER A 808 10.48 26.74 14.89
C SER A 808 11.27 25.61 15.58
N LYS A 809 11.06 25.42 16.87
CA LYS A 809 11.68 24.32 17.64
C LYS A 809 11.17 22.94 17.20
N TYR A 810 10.05 22.90 16.48
CA TYR A 810 9.45 21.71 15.92
C TYR A 810 9.98 21.36 14.53
N PHE A 811 10.75 22.26 13.90
CA PHE A 811 11.47 21.96 12.68
C PHE A 811 12.88 21.45 13.02
N PRO A 812 13.33 20.30 12.50
CA PRO A 812 14.58 19.66 12.94
C PRO A 812 15.82 20.56 12.89
N TYR A 813 15.97 21.42 11.87
CA TYR A 813 17.05 22.41 11.82
C TYR A 813 16.88 23.51 12.88
N GLY A 814 15.65 24.00 13.06
CA GLY A 814 15.32 24.97 14.11
C GLY A 814 15.58 24.40 15.51
N ALA A 815 15.24 23.14 15.74
CA ALA A 815 15.52 22.45 17.00
C ALA A 815 17.02 22.45 17.37
N ARG A 816 17.92 22.38 16.36
CA ARG A 816 19.38 22.52 16.58
C ARG A 816 19.74 23.93 17.08
N LEU A 817 19.12 24.98 16.53
CA LEU A 817 19.34 26.35 16.96
C LEU A 817 18.91 26.58 18.41
N HIS A 818 17.79 25.96 18.83
CA HIS A 818 17.29 26.05 20.21
C HIS A 818 18.18 25.36 21.24
N LYS A 819 19.05 24.42 20.84
CA LYS A 819 20.05 23.76 21.69
C LYS A 819 21.27 24.66 21.95
N ASP A 820 21.55 25.64 21.11
CA ASP A 820 22.59 26.66 21.37
C ASP A 820 22.13 27.57 22.49
N ALA A 821 22.98 27.77 23.52
CA ALA A 821 22.61 28.51 24.73
C ALA A 821 22.20 29.96 24.47
N ARG A 822 22.95 30.66 23.59
CA ARG A 822 22.74 32.08 23.32
C ARG A 822 21.66 32.31 22.27
N LEU A 823 21.75 31.57 21.17
CA LEU A 823 20.79 31.67 20.07
C LEU A 823 19.41 31.16 20.50
N GLY A 824 19.36 30.04 21.21
CA GLY A 824 18.10 29.50 21.75
C GLY A 824 17.43 30.43 22.76
N ALA A 825 18.21 31.09 23.64
CA ALA A 825 17.67 32.13 24.54
C ALA A 825 17.09 33.32 23.76
N PHE A 826 17.77 33.78 22.72
CA PHE A 826 17.28 34.82 21.83
C PHE A 826 15.99 34.46 21.12
N LEU A 827 15.91 33.23 20.54
CA LEU A 827 14.73 32.76 19.79
C LEU A 827 13.49 32.62 20.70
N ARG A 828 13.66 32.07 21.89
CA ARG A 828 12.57 32.03 22.90
C ARG A 828 12.08 33.43 23.30
N GLY A 829 13.00 34.37 23.55
CA GLY A 829 12.65 35.74 23.85
C GLY A 829 11.97 36.48 22.68
N ALA A 830 12.14 35.99 21.46
CA ALA A 830 11.51 36.50 20.25
C ALA A 830 10.15 35.83 19.91
N GLY A 831 9.63 34.92 20.75
CA GLY A 831 8.33 34.28 20.58
C GLY A 831 8.35 32.92 19.87
N PHE A 832 9.52 32.29 19.71
CA PHE A 832 9.67 30.93 19.19
C PHE A 832 9.91 29.94 20.37
N GLU A 833 8.88 29.74 21.19
CA GLU A 833 8.93 28.87 22.36
C GLU A 833 8.72 27.37 22.04
#